data_b56d668f51807cbd9fe1527336715efa
#
_entry.id   b56d668f51807cbd9fe1527336715efa
#
_cell.length_a   1.000
_cell.length_b   1.000
_cell.length_c   1.000
_cell.angle_alpha   90.00
_cell.angle_beta   90.00
_cell.angle_gamma   90.00
#
_symmetry.space_group_name_H-M   'P 1'
#
loop_
_entity.id
_entity.type
_entity.pdbx_description
1 polymer ?
#
loop_
_entity_poly.entity_id
_entity_poly.type
_entity_poly.pdbx_seq_one_letter_code
_entity_poly.pdbx_strand_id
1 'polypeptide(L)'
;MNFLILRNILVTIICLYNLVALGQTTIIYPHNRQIFQRNSQNEASIALLGKCNQDLDLIQYKFEPVKKGQGTLIDWTSLNTAPLGGYYQENVLVKGGWYTLKIRTYKNSKLVDSTSLQRVGVGENFIIAGQSNAQGSVRETNLSSGAKDDRVNVANFYNYYTAYNSSTTNKKIGDLKTEFPFTEFSKLDSQATIGPMGLSNYYWPRLGDMLTEKYNVPVSFINAAWLGTKMRNWYESSQTNPKPSQNPYNPDLYYTAGYPFINLKRSVELYGFKNGVRAILWHQGETDSFTFKNDTEETKKAEATKYKNQLIDVIKNLRNQTGIEVPWLVSEISFAAGRVDGVCTSNYWDNNFIQAQREVVTSSDLPQVFSGPNTDNVEIPRKNDEIAACVHFSPAAYEELATLWSDKINAAITGSSKAITAKEFPKLSLLCDLNNQTTAKLTSSVFTKIKWFNESKLVDSSFTLNKINSGKYTVRLEDAKGNQYTIPEFQMLTLPQPIKPTIQSTGDTLFCAGKSVELKALGSTNMKFTWSTGAQSSNITVNESGIYKVLGTNEFNCKTSFSNTIQTKVFDNPTAPVIALESPYFLNGKTKTDGDIKYAWEFNGAPLSEITSILRVKDTGKYSNTAFKKYSNTLTCISPKVEFNYTLPEDFGLTVFPNPASTSISIQSKSSLNGAIIKIYTIDGKILMDSNVNQDGTAQINVGQINQGLYKILVKTADGMIYQKNISVYR
;
A
#
# COMPACT_ATOMS: atom_id res chain seq x y z
N MET A 1 27.51 -23.36 51.27
CA MET A 1 28.01 -22.50 50.18
C MET A 1 27.57 -22.96 48.76
N ASN A 2 27.15 -24.21 48.59
CA ASN A 2 26.76 -24.72 47.24
C ASN A 2 25.31 -24.49 46.83
N PHE A 3 24.39 -24.15 47.73
CA PHE A 3 22.99 -23.93 47.42
C PHE A 3 22.69 -22.50 46.87
N LEU A 4 23.48 -21.52 47.25
CA LEU A 4 23.31 -20.14 46.76
C LEU A 4 23.86 -19.96 45.34
N ILE A 5 24.90 -20.70 44.97
CA ILE A 5 25.50 -20.63 43.63
C ILE A 5 24.58 -21.29 42.60
N LEU A 6 23.95 -22.43 42.93
CA LEU A 6 22.96 -23.06 42.02
C LEU A 6 21.70 -22.20 41.81
N ARG A 7 21.24 -21.50 42.86
CA ARG A 7 20.05 -20.61 42.74
C ARG A 7 20.33 -19.39 41.87
N ASN A 8 21.56 -18.83 41.95
CA ASN A 8 21.90 -17.68 41.11
C ASN A 8 22.18 -18.07 39.65
N ILE A 9 22.72 -19.26 39.40
CA ILE A 9 22.86 -19.79 38.03
C ILE A 9 21.50 -20.12 37.42
N LEU A 10 20.55 -20.69 38.18
CA LEU A 10 19.21 -20.98 37.70
C LEU A 10 18.40 -19.69 37.41
N VAL A 11 18.53 -18.66 38.23
CA VAL A 11 17.91 -17.35 38.01
C VAL A 11 18.54 -16.64 36.80
N THR A 12 19.85 -16.75 36.60
CA THR A 12 20.52 -16.18 35.43
C THR A 12 20.16 -16.93 34.15
N ILE A 13 19.98 -18.24 34.18
CA ILE A 13 19.50 -19.02 33.05
C ILE A 13 18.04 -18.74 32.76
N ILE A 14 17.17 -18.57 33.77
CA ILE A 14 15.77 -18.19 33.58
C ILE A 14 15.66 -16.76 33.07
N CYS A 15 16.50 -15.82 33.50
CA CYS A 15 16.55 -14.47 32.92
C CYS A 15 17.11 -14.46 31.47
N LEU A 16 18.00 -15.36 31.10
CA LEU A 16 18.51 -15.50 29.74
C LEU A 16 17.48 -16.16 28.79
N TYR A 17 16.61 -17.03 29.31
CA TYR A 17 15.51 -17.60 28.50
C TYR A 17 14.30 -16.64 28.29
N ASN A 18 14.18 -15.59 29.09
CA ASN A 18 13.12 -14.57 28.89
C ASN A 18 13.52 -13.43 27.97
N LEU A 19 14.71 -13.44 27.35
CA LEU A 19 15.18 -12.40 26.45
C LEU A 19 15.13 -12.77 24.96
N VAL A 20 14.45 -13.87 24.59
CA VAL A 20 14.32 -14.28 23.19
C VAL A 20 12.85 -14.55 22.85
N ALA A 21 12.02 -13.54 22.97
CA ALA A 21 10.68 -13.54 22.40
C ALA A 21 10.33 -12.16 21.80
N LEU A 22 11.31 -11.51 21.20
CA LEU A 22 11.10 -10.27 20.48
C LEU A 22 11.16 -10.56 18.97
N GLY A 23 9.98 -10.57 18.33
CA GLY A 23 9.89 -10.29 16.92
C GLY A 23 9.93 -11.47 15.97
N GLN A 24 9.11 -12.52 16.16
CA GLN A 24 8.99 -13.54 15.11
C GLN A 24 8.22 -13.00 13.89
N THR A 25 8.93 -12.87 12.79
CA THR A 25 8.34 -12.75 11.46
C THR A 25 7.85 -14.13 11.03
N THR A 26 6.58 -14.23 10.61
CA THR A 26 6.02 -15.50 10.15
C THR A 26 5.39 -15.35 8.79
N ILE A 27 5.49 -16.39 7.98
CA ILE A 27 4.75 -16.52 6.72
C ILE A 27 3.42 -17.20 7.05
N ILE A 28 2.31 -16.51 6.79
CA ILE A 28 0.95 -17.06 6.97
C ILE A 28 0.50 -17.74 5.68
N TYR A 29 0.89 -17.18 4.53
CA TYR A 29 0.57 -17.67 3.21
C TYR A 29 1.70 -17.31 2.24
N PRO A 30 2.09 -18.17 1.31
CA PRO A 30 1.54 -19.50 1.01
C PRO A 30 1.82 -20.53 2.09
N HIS A 31 1.19 -21.70 1.99
CA HIS A 31 1.50 -22.85 2.83
C HIS A 31 2.68 -23.64 2.30
N ASN A 32 3.34 -24.39 3.20
CA ASN A 32 4.39 -25.31 2.78
C ASN A 32 3.84 -26.33 1.79
N ARG A 33 4.57 -26.56 0.69
CA ARG A 33 4.24 -27.46 -0.42
C ARG A 33 3.01 -27.04 -1.25
N GLN A 34 2.46 -25.84 -1.07
CA GLN A 34 1.38 -25.32 -1.91
C GLN A 34 1.90 -25.05 -3.33
N ILE A 35 1.13 -25.46 -4.33
CA ILE A 35 1.44 -25.26 -5.74
C ILE A 35 0.39 -24.32 -6.33
N PHE A 36 0.86 -23.29 -7.04
CA PHE A 36 0.04 -22.33 -7.78
C PHE A 36 -0.01 -22.72 -9.25
N GLN A 37 -1.21 -22.77 -9.82
CA GLN A 37 -1.41 -23.11 -11.21
C GLN A 37 -0.74 -22.08 -12.11
N ARG A 38 0.21 -22.53 -12.94
CA ARG A 38 0.85 -21.69 -13.94
C ARG A 38 -0.09 -21.34 -15.09
N ASN A 39 0.10 -20.13 -15.62
CA ASN A 39 -0.54 -19.64 -16.84
C ASN A 39 0.20 -20.13 -18.11
N SER A 40 -0.20 -19.63 -19.29
CA SER A 40 0.45 -19.92 -20.57
C SER A 40 1.86 -19.34 -20.70
N GLN A 41 2.24 -18.33 -19.89
CA GLN A 41 3.58 -17.74 -19.84
C GLN A 41 4.51 -18.48 -18.84
N ASN A 42 4.07 -19.64 -18.34
CA ASN A 42 4.77 -20.44 -17.33
C ASN A 42 5.06 -19.65 -16.06
N GLU A 43 4.05 -18.94 -15.53
CA GLU A 43 4.16 -18.16 -14.30
C GLU A 43 2.84 -18.09 -13.52
N ALA A 44 2.90 -17.79 -12.25
CA ALA A 44 1.74 -17.52 -11.40
C ALA A 44 2.00 -16.37 -10.45
N SER A 45 0.93 -15.63 -10.10
CA SER A 45 0.94 -14.65 -9.02
C SER A 45 0.81 -15.39 -7.68
N ILE A 46 1.81 -15.27 -6.82
CA ILE A 46 1.80 -15.83 -5.45
C ILE A 46 1.57 -14.69 -4.48
N ALA A 47 0.50 -14.78 -3.70
CA ALA A 47 0.30 -13.85 -2.59
C ALA A 47 1.23 -14.23 -1.44
N LEU A 48 2.02 -13.27 -0.96
CA LEU A 48 2.80 -13.38 0.26
C LEU A 48 2.06 -12.65 1.38
N LEU A 49 1.65 -13.37 2.41
CA LEU A 49 1.03 -12.81 3.60
C LEU A 49 1.80 -13.25 4.83
N GLY A 50 2.00 -12.34 5.74
CA GLY A 50 2.66 -12.68 6.98
C GLY A 50 2.45 -11.66 8.09
N LYS A 51 2.98 -11.98 9.25
CA LYS A 51 2.95 -11.12 10.42
C LYS A 51 4.35 -10.85 10.95
N CYS A 52 4.51 -9.69 11.56
CA CYS A 52 5.68 -9.30 12.33
C CYS A 52 5.21 -8.65 13.64
N ASN A 53 5.91 -8.93 14.75
CA ASN A 53 5.47 -8.46 16.06
C ASN A 53 6.04 -7.08 16.43
N GLN A 54 6.69 -6.40 15.51
CA GLN A 54 7.28 -5.10 15.73
C GLN A 54 7.18 -4.24 14.48
N ASP A 55 7.34 -2.95 14.66
CA ASP A 55 7.42 -1.97 13.60
C ASP A 55 8.75 -2.15 12.83
N LEU A 56 8.68 -2.36 11.52
CA LEU A 56 9.78 -2.66 10.62
C LEU A 56 9.87 -1.61 9.51
N ASP A 57 11.09 -1.36 9.05
CA ASP A 57 11.33 -0.40 7.98
C ASP A 57 11.34 -1.07 6.60
N LEU A 58 11.76 -2.35 6.55
CA LEU A 58 11.94 -3.06 5.29
C LEU A 58 11.70 -4.56 5.48
N ILE A 59 10.96 -5.14 4.54
CA ILE A 59 10.82 -6.59 4.37
C ILE A 59 11.30 -6.95 2.98
N GLN A 60 12.09 -8.01 2.90
CA GLN A 60 12.56 -8.57 1.63
C GLN A 60 12.18 -10.04 1.52
N TYR A 61 11.89 -10.46 0.30
CA TYR A 61 11.62 -11.85 -0.05
C TYR A 61 12.63 -12.36 -1.08
N LYS A 62 12.79 -13.69 -1.11
CA LYS A 62 13.60 -14.41 -2.08
C LYS A 62 12.93 -15.73 -2.42
N PHE A 63 12.81 -16.06 -3.72
CA PHE A 63 12.45 -17.39 -4.18
C PHE A 63 13.69 -18.07 -4.74
N GLU A 64 14.18 -19.06 -4.02
CA GLU A 64 15.37 -19.81 -4.38
C GLU A 64 14.99 -21.21 -4.87
N PRO A 65 15.33 -21.60 -6.12
CA PRO A 65 15.05 -22.95 -6.59
C PRO A 65 15.60 -24.01 -5.65
N VAL A 66 14.80 -25.00 -5.29
CA VAL A 66 15.19 -26.08 -4.37
C VAL A 66 16.41 -26.85 -4.88
N LYS A 67 16.48 -27.05 -6.21
CA LYS A 67 17.63 -27.61 -6.90
C LYS A 67 17.89 -26.77 -8.17
N LYS A 68 19.13 -26.76 -8.61
CA LYS A 68 19.52 -26.11 -9.87
C LYS A 68 18.66 -26.65 -11.03
N GLY A 69 18.06 -25.75 -11.81
CA GLY A 69 17.19 -26.09 -12.94
C GLY A 69 15.71 -26.31 -12.57
N GLN A 70 15.34 -26.25 -11.29
CA GLN A 70 13.92 -26.41 -10.87
C GLN A 70 13.19 -25.06 -10.72
N GLY A 71 13.57 -24.03 -11.45
CA GLY A 71 12.94 -22.72 -11.44
C GLY A 71 13.92 -21.60 -11.70
N THR A 72 13.43 -20.35 -11.67
CA THR A 72 14.19 -19.12 -11.86
C THR A 72 14.39 -18.43 -10.51
N LEU A 73 15.64 -18.12 -10.16
CA LEU A 73 15.95 -17.38 -8.93
C LEU A 73 15.30 -15.99 -8.97
N ILE A 74 14.55 -15.65 -7.94
CA ILE A 74 14.24 -14.27 -7.56
C ILE A 74 15.12 -13.97 -6.36
N ASP A 75 16.12 -13.12 -6.54
CA ASP A 75 17.00 -12.73 -5.44
C ASP A 75 16.33 -11.73 -4.52
N TRP A 76 16.98 -11.37 -3.41
CA TRP A 76 16.42 -10.51 -2.39
C TRP A 76 15.79 -9.24 -2.95
N THR A 77 14.48 -9.19 -2.92
CA THR A 77 13.65 -8.12 -3.44
C THR A 77 12.81 -7.53 -2.31
N SER A 78 12.73 -6.21 -2.25
CA SER A 78 11.93 -5.52 -1.24
C SER A 78 10.44 -5.64 -1.55
N LEU A 79 9.61 -5.83 -0.54
CA LEU A 79 8.17 -5.63 -0.67
C LEU A 79 7.88 -4.17 -0.96
N ASN A 80 6.91 -3.91 -1.84
CA ASN A 80 6.52 -2.55 -2.23
C ASN A 80 5.75 -1.81 -1.13
N THR A 81 5.20 -2.55 -0.17
CA THR A 81 4.44 -1.99 0.96
C THR A 81 5.20 -2.20 2.26
N ALA A 82 5.31 -1.13 3.05
CA ALA A 82 5.76 -1.23 4.44
C ALA A 82 4.82 -2.14 5.23
N PRO A 83 5.31 -2.88 6.25
CA PRO A 83 4.47 -3.70 7.10
C PRO A 83 3.45 -2.84 7.83
N LEU A 84 2.18 -3.13 7.61
CA LEU A 84 1.05 -2.37 8.13
C LEU A 84 0.57 -3.01 9.43
N GLY A 85 0.82 -2.36 10.58
CA GLY A 85 0.25 -2.81 11.86
C GLY A 85 0.56 -4.26 12.21
N GLY A 86 1.78 -4.74 11.91
CA GLY A 86 2.19 -6.12 12.16
C GLY A 86 1.79 -7.14 11.09
N TYR A 87 1.24 -6.69 9.95
CA TYR A 87 0.84 -7.51 8.82
C TYR A 87 1.52 -7.02 7.54
N TYR A 88 1.98 -7.95 6.71
CA TYR A 88 2.49 -7.63 5.38
C TYR A 88 1.79 -8.46 4.31
N GLN A 89 1.61 -7.87 3.14
CA GLN A 89 0.99 -8.50 1.98
C GLN A 89 1.62 -7.99 0.69
N GLU A 90 1.94 -8.92 -0.22
CA GLU A 90 2.39 -8.62 -1.58
C GLU A 90 1.96 -9.73 -2.53
N ASN A 91 1.68 -9.41 -3.79
CA ASN A 91 1.49 -10.40 -4.85
C ASN A 91 2.76 -10.42 -5.71
N VAL A 92 3.40 -11.58 -5.81
CA VAL A 92 4.68 -11.75 -6.50
C VAL A 92 4.51 -12.67 -7.70
N LEU A 93 4.91 -12.21 -8.87
CA LEU A 93 4.91 -13.03 -10.08
C LEU A 93 6.13 -13.96 -10.09
N VAL A 94 5.88 -15.28 -10.12
CA VAL A 94 6.92 -16.31 -10.02
C VAL A 94 6.82 -17.26 -11.21
N LYS A 95 7.96 -17.56 -11.84
CA LYS A 95 8.04 -18.53 -12.95
C LYS A 95 7.81 -19.96 -12.47
N GLY A 96 7.39 -20.83 -13.41
CA GLY A 96 7.23 -22.26 -13.15
C GLY A 96 8.46 -22.87 -12.48
N GLY A 97 8.25 -23.59 -11.36
CA GLY A 97 9.35 -24.13 -10.60
C GLY A 97 9.01 -24.55 -9.17
N TRP A 98 10.03 -25.00 -8.46
CA TRP A 98 9.96 -25.47 -7.07
C TRP A 98 10.94 -24.72 -6.21
N TYR A 99 10.47 -24.03 -5.18
CA TYR A 99 11.23 -23.00 -4.50
C TYR A 99 11.24 -23.15 -2.97
N THR A 100 12.32 -22.69 -2.35
CA THR A 100 12.33 -22.24 -0.97
C THR A 100 12.02 -20.75 -0.96
N LEU A 101 10.94 -20.35 -0.30
CA LEU A 101 10.62 -18.95 -0.03
C LEU A 101 11.32 -18.51 1.24
N LYS A 102 12.09 -17.44 1.17
CA LYS A 102 12.76 -16.82 2.31
C LYS A 102 12.27 -15.41 2.51
N ILE A 103 12.05 -15.01 3.75
CA ILE A 103 11.69 -13.63 4.14
C ILE A 103 12.73 -13.16 5.14
N ARG A 104 13.15 -11.90 5.01
CA ARG A 104 14.01 -11.23 6.01
C ARG A 104 13.51 -9.83 6.28
N THR A 105 13.69 -9.37 7.51
CA THR A 105 13.11 -8.12 8.01
C THR A 105 14.15 -7.24 8.64
N TYR A 106 14.01 -5.93 8.48
CA TYR A 106 14.99 -4.94 8.93
C TYR A 106 14.33 -3.83 9.75
N LYS A 107 15.08 -3.32 10.72
CA LYS A 107 14.80 -2.10 11.48
C LYS A 107 16.07 -1.26 11.57
N ASN A 108 15.99 0.04 11.23
CA ASN A 108 17.15 0.94 11.21
C ASN A 108 18.35 0.35 10.45
N SER A 109 18.08 -0.22 9.26
CA SER A 109 19.05 -0.89 8.39
C SER A 109 19.72 -2.14 8.99
N LYS A 110 19.30 -2.62 10.15
CA LYS A 110 19.81 -3.85 10.77
C LYS A 110 18.85 -5.00 10.51
N LEU A 111 19.40 -6.17 10.17
CA LEU A 111 18.63 -7.41 10.08
C LEU A 111 18.08 -7.76 11.47
N VAL A 112 16.76 -7.89 11.57
CA VAL A 112 16.06 -8.20 12.82
C VAL A 112 15.71 -9.67 12.90
N ASP A 113 15.17 -10.21 11.79
CA ASP A 113 14.66 -11.58 11.76
C ASP A 113 14.65 -12.14 10.34
N SER A 114 14.62 -13.48 10.25
CA SER A 114 14.44 -14.18 8.98
C SER A 114 13.65 -15.46 9.19
N THR A 115 12.80 -15.80 8.22
CA THR A 115 12.01 -17.02 8.21
C THR A 115 12.01 -17.64 6.82
N SER A 116 11.67 -18.92 6.72
CA SER A 116 11.61 -19.58 5.43
C SER A 116 10.50 -20.62 5.38
N LEU A 117 9.96 -20.78 4.16
CA LEU A 117 9.05 -21.86 3.80
C LEU A 117 9.79 -22.78 2.83
N GLN A 118 9.95 -24.03 3.22
CA GLN A 118 10.88 -24.94 2.53
C GLN A 118 10.47 -25.30 1.12
N ARG A 119 9.16 -25.30 0.83
CA ARG A 119 8.61 -25.73 -0.44
C ARG A 119 7.44 -24.86 -0.86
N VAL A 120 7.54 -24.22 -2.00
CA VAL A 120 6.44 -23.52 -2.68
C VAL A 120 6.59 -23.74 -4.17
N GLY A 121 5.49 -23.99 -4.89
CA GLY A 121 5.52 -24.33 -6.29
C GLY A 121 4.71 -23.43 -7.20
N VAL A 122 5.19 -23.30 -8.44
CA VAL A 122 4.41 -22.85 -9.58
C VAL A 122 4.40 -23.98 -10.60
N GLY A 123 3.23 -24.58 -10.87
CA GLY A 123 3.13 -25.78 -11.68
C GLY A 123 1.70 -26.15 -12.07
N GLU A 124 1.36 -27.42 -11.96
CA GLU A 124 0.08 -27.95 -12.40
C GLU A 124 -0.75 -28.50 -11.23
N ASN A 125 -2.03 -28.10 -11.16
CA ASN A 125 -2.99 -28.62 -10.19
C ASN A 125 -4.13 -29.33 -10.92
N PHE A 126 -4.45 -30.56 -10.51
CA PHE A 126 -5.53 -31.35 -11.06
C PHE A 126 -6.54 -31.73 -9.97
N ILE A 127 -7.83 -31.71 -10.33
CA ILE A 127 -8.89 -32.27 -9.51
C ILE A 127 -9.32 -33.57 -10.13
N ILE A 128 -9.24 -34.65 -9.39
CA ILE A 128 -9.69 -35.98 -9.79
C ILE A 128 -11.15 -36.14 -9.40
N ALA A 129 -12.00 -36.58 -10.29
CA ALA A 129 -13.42 -36.84 -10.03
C ALA A 129 -13.91 -38.09 -10.78
N GLY A 130 -14.99 -38.68 -10.33
CA GLY A 130 -15.55 -39.90 -10.88
C GLY A 130 -15.85 -40.92 -9.82
N GLN A 131 -15.58 -42.21 -10.12
CA GLN A 131 -15.86 -43.30 -9.20
C GLN A 131 -14.59 -44.00 -8.66
N SER A 132 -14.67 -45.29 -8.29
CA SER A 132 -13.59 -45.99 -7.58
C SER A 132 -12.23 -45.98 -8.28
N ASN A 133 -12.17 -46.14 -9.61
CA ASN A 133 -10.93 -46.10 -10.38
C ASN A 133 -10.32 -44.69 -10.46
N ALA A 134 -11.07 -43.63 -10.12
CA ALA A 134 -10.58 -42.29 -9.88
C ALA A 134 -10.20 -42.08 -8.41
N GLN A 135 -11.01 -42.60 -7.48
CA GLN A 135 -10.81 -42.40 -6.03
C GLN A 135 -9.60 -43.17 -5.48
N GLY A 136 -9.28 -44.29 -6.10
CA GLY A 136 -8.29 -45.26 -5.64
C GLY A 136 -8.96 -46.47 -4.94
N SER A 137 -8.44 -47.69 -5.19
CA SER A 137 -8.90 -48.87 -4.55
C SER A 137 -8.56 -48.93 -3.06
N VAL A 138 -9.44 -49.54 -2.26
CA VAL A 138 -9.45 -49.49 -0.78
C VAL A 138 -8.40 -50.38 -0.14
N ARG A 139 -7.57 -51.12 -0.88
CA ARG A 139 -6.74 -52.18 -0.26
C ARG A 139 -5.28 -51.80 -0.14
N GLU A 140 -4.69 -52.22 0.99
CA GLU A 140 -3.25 -52.06 1.30
C GLU A 140 -2.36 -52.71 0.21
N THR A 141 -2.84 -53.76 -0.46
CA THR A 141 -2.12 -54.46 -1.54
C THR A 141 -2.03 -53.63 -2.83
N ASN A 142 -2.81 -52.57 -2.98
CA ASN A 142 -2.89 -51.72 -4.17
C ASN A 142 -2.21 -50.39 -4.02
N LEU A 143 -1.42 -50.23 -2.98
CA LEU A 143 -0.64 -49.01 -2.80
C LEU A 143 0.52 -48.94 -3.80
N SER A 144 0.73 -47.78 -4.40
CA SER A 144 1.93 -47.51 -5.17
C SER A 144 3.11 -47.22 -4.22
N SER A 145 4.31 -47.27 -4.75
CA SER A 145 5.51 -46.87 -4.02
C SER A 145 5.53 -45.38 -3.62
N GLY A 146 4.49 -44.62 -3.99
CA GLY A 146 4.46 -43.18 -3.91
C GLY A 146 5.25 -42.50 -5.04
N ALA A 147 5.17 -41.17 -5.13
CA ALA A 147 5.91 -40.41 -6.11
C ALA A 147 7.40 -40.41 -5.79
N LYS A 148 8.25 -40.62 -6.80
CA LYS A 148 9.71 -40.52 -6.70
C LYS A 148 10.15 -39.07 -6.55
N ASP A 149 9.53 -38.17 -7.34
CA ASP A 149 9.87 -36.77 -7.33
C ASP A 149 9.24 -36.05 -6.12
N ASP A 150 10.06 -35.23 -5.41
CA ASP A 150 9.62 -34.39 -4.28
C ASP A 150 8.56 -33.36 -4.67
N ARG A 151 8.41 -33.05 -5.95
CA ARG A 151 7.52 -32.02 -6.49
C ARG A 151 6.07 -32.51 -6.71
N VAL A 152 5.77 -33.78 -6.46
CA VAL A 152 4.40 -34.33 -6.54
C VAL A 152 3.72 -34.24 -5.20
N ASN A 153 2.61 -33.48 -5.11
CA ASN A 153 1.98 -33.10 -3.86
C ASN A 153 0.48 -33.38 -3.83
N VAL A 154 -0.07 -33.37 -2.63
CA VAL A 154 -1.50 -33.58 -2.37
C VAL A 154 -1.98 -32.66 -1.24
N ALA A 155 -3.30 -32.44 -1.22
CA ALA A 155 -3.98 -31.80 -0.10
C ALA A 155 -4.25 -32.82 1.02
N ASN A 156 -3.97 -32.43 2.28
CA ASN A 156 -4.09 -33.33 3.45
C ASN A 156 -5.46 -33.26 4.14
N PHE A 157 -6.45 -32.69 3.54
CA PHE A 157 -7.78 -32.64 4.12
C PHE A 157 -8.63 -33.82 3.65
N TYR A 158 -9.20 -34.57 4.59
CA TYR A 158 -10.07 -35.72 4.31
C TYR A 158 -11.51 -35.44 4.73
N ASN A 159 -12.39 -35.51 3.75
CA ASN A 159 -13.83 -35.43 3.95
C ASN A 159 -14.50 -36.78 3.67
N TYR A 160 -13.72 -37.83 3.76
CA TYR A 160 -14.18 -39.19 3.63
C TYR A 160 -14.62 -39.69 4.99
N TYR A 161 -15.83 -40.15 5.07
CA TYR A 161 -16.36 -40.79 6.25
C TYR A 161 -16.35 -42.30 6.09
N THR A 162 -15.83 -43.00 7.09
CA THR A 162 -15.91 -44.47 7.21
C THR A 162 -17.35 -44.96 7.48
N ALA A 163 -18.35 -44.31 6.93
CA ALA A 163 -19.77 -44.63 7.09
C ALA A 163 -20.20 -45.94 6.38
N TYR A 164 -19.23 -46.74 5.99
CA TYR A 164 -19.45 -48.16 5.69
C TYR A 164 -19.59 -49.05 6.93
N ASN A 165 -19.76 -48.49 8.12
CA ASN A 165 -20.15 -49.29 9.26
C ASN A 165 -21.64 -49.65 9.13
N SER A 166 -21.87 -50.85 8.66
CA SER A 166 -23.15 -51.52 8.50
C SER A 166 -23.99 -51.68 9.80
N SER A 167 -23.51 -51.10 10.91
CA SER A 167 -24.16 -51.21 12.24
C SER A 167 -24.95 -49.97 12.67
N THR A 168 -24.97 -48.91 11.86
CA THR A 168 -25.75 -47.74 12.23
C THR A 168 -27.12 -47.74 11.56
N THR A 169 -28.16 -47.64 12.34
CA THR A 169 -29.56 -47.48 11.98
C THR A 169 -29.89 -46.23 11.14
N ASN A 170 -28.89 -45.44 10.78
CA ASN A 170 -29.01 -44.28 9.89
C ASN A 170 -28.72 -44.67 8.45
N LYS A 171 -29.77 -44.73 7.65
CA LYS A 171 -29.76 -45.03 6.20
C LYS A 171 -29.07 -43.94 5.32
N LYS A 172 -28.34 -43.02 5.89
CA LYS A 172 -27.62 -41.97 5.19
C LYS A 172 -26.12 -42.24 5.15
N ILE A 173 -25.53 -42.17 3.96
CA ILE A 173 -24.09 -42.21 3.81
C ILE A 173 -23.56 -40.79 4.02
N GLY A 174 -23.04 -40.52 5.24
CA GLY A 174 -22.14 -39.39 5.56
C GLY A 174 -22.75 -38.18 6.25
N ASP A 175 -22.21 -37.84 7.44
CA ASP A 175 -22.17 -36.50 7.99
C ASP A 175 -20.87 -35.83 7.51
N LEU A 176 -20.84 -35.51 6.22
CA LEU A 176 -19.67 -34.89 5.60
C LEU A 176 -19.64 -33.41 5.87
N LYS A 177 -18.44 -32.85 6.05
CA LYS A 177 -18.26 -31.39 6.21
C LYS A 177 -18.63 -30.71 4.91
N THR A 178 -19.52 -29.75 4.99
CA THR A 178 -19.91 -28.87 3.87
C THR A 178 -18.92 -27.72 3.66
N GLU A 179 -18.12 -27.38 4.69
CA GLU A 179 -17.05 -26.40 4.61
C GLU A 179 -15.69 -27.09 4.73
N PHE A 180 -14.82 -26.86 3.77
CA PHE A 180 -13.46 -27.38 3.82
C PHE A 180 -12.56 -26.42 4.59
N PRO A 181 -11.76 -26.90 5.58
CA PRO A 181 -10.81 -26.08 6.27
C PRO A 181 -9.67 -25.65 5.32
N PHE A 182 -8.93 -24.68 5.74
CA PHE A 182 -7.68 -24.35 5.07
C PHE A 182 -6.67 -25.49 5.26
N THR A 183 -6.11 -25.99 4.16
CA THR A 183 -5.48 -27.30 4.10
C THR A 183 -3.97 -27.23 4.11
N GLU A 184 -3.33 -28.15 4.80
CA GLU A 184 -1.92 -28.47 4.63
C GLU A 184 -1.69 -29.32 3.39
N PHE A 185 -0.47 -29.30 2.86
CA PHE A 185 -0.06 -30.10 1.72
C PHE A 185 1.13 -30.99 2.09
N SER A 186 1.18 -32.18 1.50
CA SER A 186 2.30 -33.11 1.67
C SER A 186 2.77 -33.65 0.33
N LYS A 187 3.94 -34.29 0.35
CA LYS A 187 4.39 -35.12 -0.77
C LYS A 187 3.40 -36.29 -0.94
N LEU A 188 3.11 -36.67 -2.17
CA LEU A 188 2.35 -37.88 -2.47
C LEU A 188 3.26 -39.10 -2.34
N ASP A 189 3.54 -39.52 -1.10
CA ASP A 189 4.35 -40.69 -0.80
C ASP A 189 3.50 -42.02 -0.77
N SER A 190 4.14 -43.11 -0.38
CA SER A 190 3.49 -44.43 -0.34
C SER A 190 2.36 -44.55 0.69
N GLN A 191 2.35 -43.71 1.71
CA GLN A 191 1.34 -43.72 2.78
C GLN A 191 0.31 -42.60 2.59
N ALA A 192 0.53 -41.67 1.66
CA ALA A 192 -0.38 -40.56 1.44
C ALA A 192 -1.63 -41.04 0.69
N THR A 193 -2.77 -40.50 1.13
CA THR A 193 -4.00 -40.53 0.36
C THR A 193 -4.25 -39.15 -0.23
N ILE A 194 -5.02 -39.05 -1.29
CA ILE A 194 -5.26 -37.80 -1.99
C ILE A 194 -6.57 -37.18 -1.48
N GLY A 195 -6.48 -36.18 -0.61
CA GLY A 195 -7.68 -35.51 -0.09
C GLY A 195 -8.48 -34.73 -1.16
N PRO A 196 -9.77 -34.48 -0.91
CA PRO A 196 -10.52 -34.84 0.28
C PRO A 196 -11.11 -36.28 0.29
N MET A 197 -11.15 -37.00 -0.83
CA MET A 197 -11.91 -38.23 -0.95
C MET A 197 -11.07 -39.47 -1.29
N GLY A 198 -9.82 -39.33 -1.67
CA GLY A 198 -8.96 -40.42 -2.07
C GLY A 198 -8.82 -41.50 -0.97
N LEU A 199 -8.92 -42.76 -1.37
CA LEU A 199 -8.79 -43.91 -0.49
C LEU A 199 -7.38 -44.50 -0.51
N SER A 200 -6.68 -44.33 -1.63
CA SER A 200 -5.28 -44.71 -1.80
C SER A 200 -4.60 -43.77 -2.79
N ASN A 201 -3.28 -43.84 -2.87
CA ASN A 201 -2.50 -43.08 -3.83
C ASN A 201 -2.60 -43.62 -5.27
N TYR A 202 -2.95 -44.92 -5.46
CA TYR A 202 -3.24 -45.61 -6.73
C TYR A 202 -2.14 -45.37 -7.79
N TYR A 203 -2.49 -45.04 -9.06
CA TYR A 203 -1.52 -44.71 -10.13
C TYR A 203 -1.16 -43.22 -10.20
N TRP A 204 -1.78 -42.36 -9.41
CA TRP A 204 -1.59 -40.91 -9.44
C TRP A 204 -0.14 -40.46 -9.13
N PRO A 205 0.62 -41.12 -8.21
CA PRO A 205 2.01 -40.81 -7.99
C PRO A 205 2.87 -40.93 -9.25
N ARG A 206 2.65 -42.02 -10.01
CA ARG A 206 3.36 -42.28 -11.26
C ARG A 206 3.03 -41.22 -12.33
N LEU A 207 1.76 -40.88 -12.47
CA LEU A 207 1.33 -39.78 -13.34
C LEU A 207 2.02 -38.46 -12.94
N GLY A 208 2.06 -38.16 -11.65
CA GLY A 208 2.74 -36.97 -11.13
C GLY A 208 4.22 -36.93 -11.49
N ASP A 209 4.93 -38.06 -11.34
CA ASP A 209 6.34 -38.15 -11.74
C ASP A 209 6.52 -37.90 -13.25
N MET A 210 5.70 -38.51 -14.12
CA MET A 210 5.75 -38.30 -15.57
C MET A 210 5.51 -36.83 -15.96
N LEU A 211 4.51 -36.19 -15.38
CA LEU A 211 4.19 -34.78 -15.66
C LEU A 211 5.30 -33.85 -15.13
N THR A 212 5.84 -34.16 -13.95
CA THR A 212 6.95 -33.38 -13.37
C THR A 212 8.21 -33.49 -14.22
N GLU A 213 8.53 -34.67 -14.73
CA GLU A 213 9.64 -34.90 -15.64
C GLU A 213 9.42 -34.15 -16.96
N LYS A 214 8.23 -34.27 -17.55
CA LYS A 214 7.88 -33.71 -18.86
C LYS A 214 7.90 -32.17 -18.86
N TYR A 215 7.33 -31.54 -17.84
CA TYR A 215 7.16 -30.07 -17.80
C TYR A 215 8.16 -29.38 -16.91
N ASN A 216 8.97 -30.11 -16.16
CA ASN A 216 9.91 -29.59 -15.16
C ASN A 216 9.29 -28.62 -14.15
N VAL A 217 8.05 -28.86 -13.75
CA VAL A 217 7.32 -28.08 -12.73
C VAL A 217 6.67 -29.03 -11.71
N PRO A 218 6.33 -28.53 -10.51
CA PRO A 218 5.62 -29.36 -9.52
C PRO A 218 4.18 -29.66 -9.96
N VAL A 219 3.64 -30.75 -9.44
CA VAL A 219 2.29 -31.24 -9.74
C VAL A 219 1.54 -31.53 -8.44
N SER A 220 0.26 -31.13 -8.36
CA SER A 220 -0.61 -31.43 -7.23
C SER A 220 -1.90 -32.07 -7.68
N PHE A 221 -2.36 -33.03 -6.87
CA PHE A 221 -3.64 -33.69 -7.05
C PHE A 221 -4.58 -33.46 -5.87
N ILE A 222 -5.87 -33.28 -6.19
CA ILE A 222 -6.97 -33.14 -5.25
C ILE A 222 -8.01 -34.15 -5.70
N ASN A 223 -8.51 -35.02 -4.82
CA ASN A 223 -9.43 -36.13 -5.21
C ASN A 223 -10.81 -35.91 -4.62
N ALA A 224 -11.80 -35.68 -5.47
CA ALA A 224 -13.22 -35.52 -5.15
C ALA A 224 -14.07 -36.71 -5.65
N ALA A 225 -13.45 -37.78 -6.15
CA ALA A 225 -14.16 -38.97 -6.67
C ALA A 225 -14.83 -39.73 -5.55
N TRP A 226 -15.88 -40.47 -5.90
CA TRP A 226 -16.62 -41.31 -4.93
C TRP A 226 -16.98 -42.68 -5.51
N LEU A 227 -16.47 -43.70 -4.89
CA LEU A 227 -16.66 -45.11 -5.30
C LEU A 227 -18.13 -45.49 -5.38
N GLY A 228 -18.43 -46.44 -6.32
CA GLY A 228 -19.75 -47.02 -6.46
C GLY A 228 -20.84 -46.07 -6.94
N THR A 229 -20.50 -44.85 -7.38
CA THR A 229 -21.51 -43.91 -7.88
C THR A 229 -21.83 -44.15 -9.35
N LYS A 230 -23.11 -43.95 -9.70
CA LYS A 230 -23.58 -43.76 -11.07
C LYS A 230 -23.61 -42.31 -11.47
N MET A 231 -23.70 -42.06 -12.77
CA MET A 231 -23.89 -40.72 -13.30
C MET A 231 -25.14 -40.04 -12.70
N ARG A 232 -26.20 -40.81 -12.48
CA ARG A 232 -27.42 -40.32 -11.83
C ARG A 232 -27.13 -39.69 -10.45
N ASN A 233 -26.25 -40.29 -9.64
CA ASN A 233 -25.95 -39.77 -8.31
C ASN A 233 -25.26 -38.39 -8.40
N TRP A 234 -24.35 -38.19 -9.36
CA TRP A 234 -23.71 -36.93 -9.63
C TRP A 234 -24.70 -35.89 -10.14
N TYR A 235 -25.60 -36.28 -11.06
CA TYR A 235 -26.63 -35.41 -11.60
C TYR A 235 -27.62 -34.94 -10.52
N GLU A 236 -28.22 -35.88 -9.77
CA GLU A 236 -29.20 -35.59 -8.70
C GLU A 236 -28.58 -34.66 -7.62
N SER A 237 -27.32 -34.91 -7.23
CA SER A 237 -26.62 -34.12 -6.23
C SER A 237 -26.18 -32.77 -6.73
N SER A 238 -26.08 -32.54 -8.04
CA SER A 238 -25.68 -31.26 -8.64
C SER A 238 -26.82 -30.25 -8.75
N GLN A 239 -28.05 -30.64 -8.46
CA GLN A 239 -29.22 -29.76 -8.58
C GLN A 239 -29.22 -28.65 -7.52
N THR A 240 -29.94 -27.58 -7.77
CA THR A 240 -29.99 -26.39 -6.84
C THR A 240 -30.57 -26.79 -5.46
N ASN A 241 -31.56 -27.69 -5.43
CA ASN A 241 -32.15 -28.23 -4.20
C ASN A 241 -32.03 -29.76 -4.21
N PRO A 242 -30.83 -30.29 -3.99
CA PRO A 242 -30.59 -31.71 -4.12
C PRO A 242 -31.32 -32.51 -3.03
N LYS A 243 -31.86 -33.66 -3.41
CA LYS A 243 -32.38 -34.63 -2.50
C LYS A 243 -31.36 -35.75 -2.25
N PRO A 244 -31.49 -36.55 -1.18
CA PRO A 244 -30.70 -37.76 -1.00
C PRO A 244 -30.81 -38.67 -2.22
N SER A 245 -29.69 -39.13 -2.76
CA SER A 245 -29.60 -39.97 -3.95
C SER A 245 -29.39 -41.43 -3.54
N GLN A 246 -30.14 -42.34 -4.12
CA GLN A 246 -30.10 -43.76 -3.76
C GLN A 246 -28.78 -44.40 -4.17
N ASN A 247 -28.19 -45.20 -3.25
CA ASN A 247 -27.00 -45.98 -3.55
C ASN A 247 -27.30 -47.05 -4.62
N PRO A 248 -26.48 -47.24 -5.67
CA PRO A 248 -26.72 -48.15 -6.75
C PRO A 248 -26.73 -49.65 -6.37
N TYR A 249 -26.04 -50.00 -5.31
CA TYR A 249 -25.83 -51.40 -4.86
C TYR A 249 -26.70 -51.80 -3.67
N ASN A 250 -27.24 -50.81 -2.94
CA ASN A 250 -28.11 -51.05 -1.81
C ASN A 250 -29.25 -50.01 -1.78
N PRO A 251 -30.48 -50.42 -2.11
CA PRO A 251 -31.63 -49.51 -2.21
C PRO A 251 -32.05 -48.90 -0.87
N ASP A 252 -31.59 -49.45 0.25
CA ASP A 252 -31.86 -48.94 1.58
C ASP A 252 -30.88 -47.83 2.00
N LEU A 253 -29.79 -47.65 1.25
CA LEU A 253 -28.78 -46.63 1.51
C LEU A 253 -28.94 -45.44 0.57
N TYR A 254 -28.68 -44.26 1.10
CA TYR A 254 -28.75 -43.00 0.35
C TYR A 254 -27.52 -42.16 0.61
N TYR A 255 -26.95 -41.57 -0.45
CA TYR A 255 -26.03 -40.45 -0.31
C TYR A 255 -26.79 -39.29 0.25
N THR A 256 -26.17 -38.57 1.19
CA THR A 256 -26.73 -37.32 1.72
C THR A 256 -26.96 -36.30 0.59
N ALA A 257 -28.00 -35.49 0.72
CA ALA A 257 -28.35 -34.48 -0.27
C ALA A 257 -27.13 -33.61 -0.67
N GLY A 258 -26.90 -33.48 -1.98
CA GLY A 258 -25.79 -32.78 -2.55
C GLY A 258 -24.48 -33.56 -2.71
N TYR A 259 -24.41 -34.81 -2.18
CA TYR A 259 -23.23 -35.68 -2.40
C TYR A 259 -23.51 -36.75 -3.46
N PRO A 260 -22.51 -37.07 -4.30
CA PRO A 260 -21.07 -36.74 -4.23
C PRO A 260 -20.66 -35.34 -4.73
N PHE A 261 -21.50 -34.61 -5.42
CA PHE A 261 -21.17 -33.37 -6.14
C PHE A 261 -20.57 -32.28 -5.26
N ILE A 262 -21.00 -32.12 -3.99
CA ILE A 262 -20.49 -31.10 -3.08
C ILE A 262 -18.98 -31.21 -2.92
N ASN A 263 -18.37 -32.38 -2.84
CA ASN A 263 -16.93 -32.55 -2.71
C ASN A 263 -16.18 -31.99 -3.93
N LEU A 264 -16.68 -32.23 -5.12
CA LEU A 264 -16.13 -31.67 -6.35
C LEU A 264 -16.31 -30.15 -6.37
N LYS A 265 -17.51 -29.67 -6.07
CA LYS A 265 -17.80 -28.22 -5.99
C LYS A 265 -16.87 -27.51 -5.01
N ARG A 266 -16.75 -28.02 -3.78
CA ARG A 266 -15.88 -27.44 -2.74
C ARG A 266 -14.40 -27.53 -3.10
N SER A 267 -13.97 -28.58 -3.78
CA SER A 267 -12.60 -28.68 -4.30
C SER A 267 -12.31 -27.59 -5.33
N VAL A 268 -13.24 -27.32 -6.24
CA VAL A 268 -13.10 -26.21 -7.21
C VAL A 268 -13.15 -24.86 -6.51
N GLU A 269 -14.09 -24.64 -5.61
CA GLU A 269 -14.19 -23.37 -4.85
C GLU A 269 -12.94 -23.10 -4.02
N LEU A 270 -12.45 -24.07 -3.25
CA LEU A 270 -11.32 -23.89 -2.35
C LEU A 270 -9.98 -23.83 -3.10
N TYR A 271 -9.69 -24.88 -3.86
CA TYR A 271 -8.39 -25.03 -4.50
C TYR A 271 -8.32 -24.26 -5.82
N GLY A 272 -9.43 -24.19 -6.58
CA GLY A 272 -9.48 -23.36 -7.77
C GLY A 272 -9.28 -21.89 -7.49
N PHE A 273 -9.79 -21.36 -6.37
CA PHE A 273 -9.55 -19.98 -5.96
C PHE A 273 -8.13 -19.74 -5.44
N LYS A 274 -7.63 -20.64 -4.56
CA LYS A 274 -6.36 -20.40 -3.85
C LYS A 274 -5.14 -20.83 -4.65
N ASN A 275 -5.25 -21.93 -5.37
CA ASN A 275 -4.14 -22.55 -6.08
C ASN A 275 -4.25 -22.35 -7.59
N GLY A 276 -5.48 -22.19 -8.08
CA GLY A 276 -5.79 -22.39 -9.47
C GLY A 276 -5.83 -23.89 -9.84
N VAL A 277 -6.35 -24.20 -11.03
CA VAL A 277 -6.51 -25.58 -11.47
C VAL A 277 -6.31 -25.70 -12.98
N ARG A 278 -5.61 -26.77 -13.42
CA ARG A 278 -5.43 -27.08 -14.83
C ARG A 278 -6.67 -27.69 -15.42
N ALA A 279 -7.17 -28.76 -14.80
CA ALA A 279 -8.35 -29.48 -15.27
C ALA A 279 -8.93 -30.42 -14.20
N ILE A 280 -10.18 -30.81 -14.38
CA ILE A 280 -10.78 -31.95 -13.73
C ILE A 280 -10.49 -33.20 -14.57
N LEU A 281 -9.95 -34.23 -13.92
CA LEU A 281 -9.72 -35.55 -14.53
C LEU A 281 -10.91 -36.47 -14.16
N TRP A 282 -11.82 -36.66 -15.09
CA TRP A 282 -13.06 -37.39 -14.89
C TRP A 282 -12.92 -38.83 -15.33
N HIS A 283 -13.11 -39.79 -14.39
CA HIS A 283 -13.06 -41.20 -14.66
C HIS A 283 -14.29 -41.94 -14.02
N GLN A 284 -15.34 -42.14 -14.79
CA GLN A 284 -16.60 -42.76 -14.33
C GLN A 284 -17.37 -43.33 -15.53
N GLY A 285 -18.02 -44.46 -15.35
CA GLY A 285 -18.83 -45.12 -16.37
C GLY A 285 -19.07 -46.60 -16.10
N GLU A 286 -18.17 -47.25 -15.38
CA GLU A 286 -18.20 -48.71 -15.13
C GLU A 286 -19.48 -49.16 -14.41
N THR A 287 -19.90 -48.41 -13.38
CA THR A 287 -21.14 -48.78 -12.63
C THR A 287 -22.38 -48.60 -13.50
N ASP A 288 -22.42 -47.58 -14.34
CA ASP A 288 -23.55 -47.34 -15.26
C ASP A 288 -23.62 -48.48 -16.32
N SER A 289 -22.54 -48.68 -17.05
CA SER A 289 -22.44 -49.73 -18.08
C SER A 289 -22.78 -51.10 -17.53
N PHE A 290 -22.17 -51.49 -16.40
CA PHE A 290 -22.40 -52.81 -15.80
C PHE A 290 -23.85 -53.05 -15.37
N THR A 291 -24.57 -52.03 -14.96
CA THR A 291 -25.97 -52.15 -14.55
C THR A 291 -26.86 -52.67 -15.68
N PHE A 292 -26.61 -52.22 -16.90
CA PHE A 292 -27.44 -52.52 -18.08
C PHE A 292 -26.86 -53.62 -18.96
N LYS A 293 -25.83 -54.35 -18.49
CA LYS A 293 -25.12 -55.35 -19.27
C LYS A 293 -26.02 -56.46 -19.88
N ASN A 294 -27.12 -56.81 -19.21
CA ASN A 294 -28.05 -57.83 -19.64
C ASN A 294 -29.29 -57.26 -20.38
N ASP A 295 -29.36 -55.93 -20.55
CA ASP A 295 -30.53 -55.33 -21.20
C ASP A 295 -30.39 -55.33 -22.73
N THR A 296 -31.48 -54.97 -23.41
CA THR A 296 -31.48 -54.85 -24.88
C THR A 296 -30.58 -53.72 -25.35
N GLU A 297 -30.07 -53.77 -26.57
CA GLU A 297 -29.25 -52.71 -27.16
C GLU A 297 -29.99 -51.37 -27.21
N GLU A 298 -31.30 -51.40 -27.39
CA GLU A 298 -32.14 -50.20 -27.36
C GLU A 298 -32.13 -49.56 -25.96
N THR A 299 -32.28 -50.34 -24.90
CA THR A 299 -32.18 -49.87 -23.50
C THR A 299 -30.79 -49.33 -23.20
N LYS A 300 -29.73 -50.04 -23.57
CA LYS A 300 -28.35 -49.60 -23.38
C LYS A 300 -28.09 -48.26 -24.06
N LYS A 301 -28.53 -48.08 -25.30
CA LYS A 301 -28.42 -46.84 -26.05
C LYS A 301 -29.20 -45.68 -25.38
N ALA A 302 -30.42 -45.97 -24.89
CA ALA A 302 -31.23 -44.99 -24.18
C ALA A 302 -30.54 -44.53 -22.86
N GLU A 303 -30.02 -45.49 -22.07
CA GLU A 303 -29.33 -45.16 -20.82
C GLU A 303 -27.97 -44.46 -21.05
N ALA A 304 -27.22 -44.83 -22.10
CA ALA A 304 -26.02 -44.13 -22.51
C ALA A 304 -26.33 -42.68 -22.94
N THR A 305 -27.44 -42.45 -23.64
CA THR A 305 -27.90 -41.09 -23.97
C THR A 305 -28.25 -40.28 -22.74
N LYS A 306 -28.91 -40.92 -21.76
CA LYS A 306 -29.20 -40.29 -20.47
C LYS A 306 -27.93 -39.97 -19.68
N TYR A 307 -26.96 -40.89 -19.63
CA TYR A 307 -25.63 -40.66 -19.07
C TYR A 307 -24.97 -39.40 -19.65
N LYS A 308 -24.92 -39.29 -21.00
CA LYS A 308 -24.40 -38.14 -21.70
C LYS A 308 -25.03 -36.82 -21.21
N ASN A 309 -26.36 -36.74 -21.26
CA ASN A 309 -27.10 -35.56 -20.89
C ASN A 309 -26.87 -35.20 -19.42
N GLN A 310 -26.84 -36.15 -18.52
CA GLN A 310 -26.56 -35.95 -17.10
C GLN A 310 -25.14 -35.47 -16.86
N LEU A 311 -24.11 -35.96 -17.58
CA LEU A 311 -22.73 -35.47 -17.46
C LEU A 311 -22.60 -34.04 -17.98
N ILE A 312 -23.27 -33.70 -19.09
CA ILE A 312 -23.36 -32.33 -19.60
C ILE A 312 -23.93 -31.39 -18.52
N ASP A 313 -25.04 -31.83 -17.89
CA ASP A 313 -25.68 -31.02 -16.84
C ASP A 313 -24.79 -30.86 -15.59
N VAL A 314 -24.07 -31.90 -15.16
CA VAL A 314 -23.13 -31.86 -14.04
C VAL A 314 -22.02 -30.85 -14.31
N ILE A 315 -21.45 -30.86 -15.53
CA ILE A 315 -20.41 -29.87 -15.93
C ILE A 315 -20.99 -28.45 -15.92
N LYS A 316 -22.17 -28.24 -16.53
CA LYS A 316 -22.86 -26.94 -16.54
C LYS A 316 -23.20 -26.45 -15.12
N ASN A 317 -23.76 -27.36 -14.28
CA ASN A 317 -24.12 -27.05 -12.90
C ASN A 317 -22.90 -26.65 -12.06
N LEU A 318 -21.76 -27.34 -12.20
CA LEU A 318 -20.52 -26.99 -11.52
C LEU A 318 -20.06 -25.56 -11.91
N ARG A 319 -19.99 -25.28 -13.20
CA ARG A 319 -19.58 -23.97 -13.72
C ARG A 319 -20.54 -22.86 -13.30
N ASN A 320 -21.85 -23.11 -13.38
CA ASN A 320 -22.86 -22.14 -12.97
C ASN A 320 -22.83 -21.83 -11.47
N GLN A 321 -22.65 -22.85 -10.63
CA GLN A 321 -22.64 -22.69 -9.19
C GLN A 321 -21.33 -22.10 -8.66
N THR A 322 -20.21 -22.40 -9.30
CA THR A 322 -18.89 -21.87 -8.89
C THR A 322 -18.52 -20.57 -9.61
N GLY A 323 -19.09 -20.33 -10.79
CA GLY A 323 -18.66 -19.23 -11.66
C GLY A 323 -17.29 -19.46 -12.31
N ILE A 324 -16.79 -20.71 -12.29
CA ILE A 324 -15.46 -21.08 -12.80
C ILE A 324 -15.59 -22.04 -13.97
N GLU A 325 -15.10 -21.65 -15.13
CA GLU A 325 -15.05 -22.48 -16.33
C GLU A 325 -13.85 -23.45 -16.32
N VAL A 326 -13.80 -24.32 -15.31
CA VAL A 326 -12.70 -25.28 -15.19
C VAL A 326 -12.70 -26.25 -16.36
N PRO A 327 -11.54 -26.50 -16.99
CA PRO A 327 -11.42 -27.53 -18.04
C PRO A 327 -11.64 -28.93 -17.50
N TRP A 328 -12.18 -29.82 -18.36
CA TRP A 328 -12.41 -31.24 -18.05
C TRP A 328 -11.70 -32.13 -19.06
N LEU A 329 -11.14 -33.23 -18.58
CA LEU A 329 -10.72 -34.37 -19.39
C LEU A 329 -11.63 -35.55 -19.04
N VAL A 330 -12.46 -35.97 -19.96
CA VAL A 330 -13.45 -37.05 -19.77
C VAL A 330 -12.88 -38.34 -20.31
N SER A 331 -12.59 -39.33 -19.43
CA SER A 331 -12.11 -40.63 -19.85
C SER A 331 -13.22 -41.42 -20.53
N GLU A 332 -12.80 -42.32 -21.45
CA GLU A 332 -13.64 -43.32 -22.10
C GLU A 332 -13.54 -44.60 -21.28
N ILE A 333 -14.63 -44.97 -20.61
CA ILE A 333 -14.66 -46.14 -19.73
C ILE A 333 -16.06 -46.76 -19.65
N SER A 334 -16.12 -48.05 -19.93
CA SER A 334 -17.33 -48.83 -19.79
C SER A 334 -17.07 -50.24 -19.21
N PHE A 335 -15.79 -50.62 -19.11
CA PHE A 335 -15.38 -51.93 -18.73
C PHE A 335 -15.86 -52.38 -17.36
N ALA A 336 -16.46 -53.54 -17.30
CA ALA A 336 -16.75 -54.26 -16.07
C ALA A 336 -16.56 -55.78 -16.29
N ALA A 337 -16.39 -56.51 -15.21
CA ALA A 337 -16.27 -57.94 -15.30
C ALA A 337 -17.09 -58.63 -14.21
N GLY A 338 -17.61 -59.77 -14.50
CA GLY A 338 -18.24 -60.64 -13.52
C GLY A 338 -17.21 -61.47 -12.76
N ARG A 339 -17.58 -61.96 -11.59
CA ARG A 339 -16.78 -62.87 -10.77
C ARG A 339 -17.58 -64.18 -10.55
N VAL A 340 -16.97 -65.32 -10.86
CA VAL A 340 -17.47 -66.61 -10.53
C VAL A 340 -16.42 -67.38 -9.76
N ASP A 341 -16.77 -67.92 -8.59
CA ASP A 341 -15.87 -68.65 -7.70
C ASP A 341 -14.56 -67.99 -7.38
N GLY A 342 -14.64 -66.65 -7.20
CA GLY A 342 -13.46 -65.87 -6.86
C GLY A 342 -12.61 -65.49 -8.06
N VAL A 343 -12.91 -65.90 -9.26
CA VAL A 343 -12.16 -65.62 -10.49
C VAL A 343 -12.91 -64.61 -11.36
N CYS A 344 -12.19 -63.62 -11.91
CA CYS A 344 -12.75 -62.69 -12.90
C CYS A 344 -12.92 -63.41 -14.23
N THR A 345 -14.14 -63.71 -14.64
CA THR A 345 -14.42 -64.64 -15.74
C THR A 345 -15.12 -64.02 -16.94
N SER A 346 -15.83 -62.94 -16.83
CA SER A 346 -16.56 -62.33 -17.92
C SER A 346 -16.25 -60.87 -18.06
N ASN A 347 -15.62 -60.52 -19.17
CA ASN A 347 -15.39 -59.13 -19.55
C ASN A 347 -16.60 -58.56 -20.25
N TYR A 348 -16.98 -57.36 -19.92
CA TYR A 348 -18.09 -56.63 -20.52
C TYR A 348 -17.66 -55.22 -20.90
N TRP A 349 -17.97 -54.82 -22.11
CA TRP A 349 -17.79 -53.48 -22.65
C TRP A 349 -19.09 -53.00 -23.26
N ASP A 350 -19.30 -51.69 -23.21
CA ASP A 350 -20.45 -51.07 -23.82
C ASP A 350 -20.07 -49.88 -24.68
N ASN A 351 -20.03 -50.04 -25.97
CA ASN A 351 -19.69 -49.01 -26.94
C ASN A 351 -20.68 -47.82 -26.89
N ASN A 352 -21.93 -48.01 -26.43
CA ASN A 352 -22.89 -46.92 -26.33
C ASN A 352 -22.44 -45.93 -25.25
N PHE A 353 -21.91 -46.39 -24.10
CA PHE A 353 -21.37 -45.50 -23.05
C PHE A 353 -20.08 -44.83 -23.51
N ILE A 354 -19.18 -45.51 -24.22
CA ILE A 354 -17.99 -44.91 -24.82
C ILE A 354 -18.38 -43.81 -25.81
N GLN A 355 -19.35 -44.07 -26.68
CA GLN A 355 -19.84 -43.08 -27.62
C GLN A 355 -20.49 -41.88 -26.92
N ALA A 356 -21.26 -42.11 -25.87
CA ALA A 356 -21.86 -41.07 -25.05
C ALA A 356 -20.79 -40.14 -24.43
N GLN A 357 -19.68 -40.69 -23.91
CA GLN A 357 -18.54 -39.92 -23.35
C GLN A 357 -17.84 -39.07 -24.43
N ARG A 358 -17.65 -39.64 -25.65
CA ARG A 358 -17.11 -38.91 -26.81
C ARG A 358 -18.01 -37.75 -27.24
N GLU A 359 -19.33 -37.97 -27.22
CA GLU A 359 -20.30 -36.93 -27.55
C GLU A 359 -20.33 -35.77 -26.53
N VAL A 360 -20.05 -36.04 -25.25
CA VAL A 360 -19.85 -34.98 -24.26
C VAL A 360 -18.66 -34.07 -24.64
N VAL A 361 -17.55 -34.69 -25.06
CA VAL A 361 -16.32 -33.96 -25.46
C VAL A 361 -16.55 -33.10 -26.71
N THR A 362 -17.35 -33.57 -27.65
CA THR A 362 -17.65 -32.89 -28.92
C THR A 362 -18.85 -31.95 -28.85
N SER A 363 -19.49 -31.83 -27.67
CA SER A 363 -20.65 -30.94 -27.48
C SER A 363 -20.28 -29.47 -27.68
N SER A 364 -20.94 -28.81 -28.61
CA SER A 364 -20.77 -27.37 -28.87
C SER A 364 -21.11 -26.46 -27.67
N ASP A 365 -21.96 -26.95 -26.77
CA ASP A 365 -22.41 -26.27 -25.57
C ASP A 365 -21.42 -26.32 -24.41
N LEU A 366 -20.34 -27.11 -24.54
CA LEU A 366 -19.36 -27.34 -23.49
C LEU A 366 -17.93 -26.96 -23.91
N PRO A 367 -17.58 -25.68 -23.93
CA PRO A 367 -16.19 -25.28 -24.15
C PRO A 367 -15.27 -25.87 -23.08
N GLN A 368 -14.00 -26.04 -23.37
CA GLN A 368 -12.99 -26.53 -22.44
C GLN A 368 -13.27 -27.93 -21.87
N VAL A 369 -13.89 -28.83 -22.66
CA VAL A 369 -14.02 -30.25 -22.38
C VAL A 369 -13.21 -31.04 -23.42
N PHE A 370 -12.31 -31.88 -22.96
CA PHE A 370 -11.31 -32.60 -23.76
C PHE A 370 -11.43 -34.12 -23.54
N SER A 371 -10.94 -34.87 -24.52
CA SER A 371 -10.87 -36.33 -24.40
C SER A 371 -9.85 -36.75 -23.34
N GLY A 372 -10.27 -37.50 -22.36
CA GLY A 372 -9.42 -38.27 -21.47
C GLY A 372 -8.99 -39.62 -22.10
N PRO A 373 -8.30 -40.49 -21.35
CA PRO A 373 -7.88 -41.82 -21.87
C PRO A 373 -9.03 -42.79 -22.04
N ASN A 374 -8.89 -43.69 -23.00
CA ASN A 374 -9.67 -44.94 -23.02
C ASN A 374 -8.94 -45.96 -22.17
N THR A 375 -9.60 -46.44 -21.10
CA THR A 375 -8.99 -47.35 -20.13
C THR A 375 -9.63 -48.76 -20.16
N ASP A 376 -10.55 -49.03 -21.08
CA ASP A 376 -11.26 -50.30 -21.15
C ASP A 376 -10.33 -51.48 -21.47
N ASN A 377 -9.30 -51.26 -22.27
CA ASN A 377 -8.36 -52.29 -22.68
C ASN A 377 -7.16 -52.47 -21.75
N VAL A 378 -7.06 -51.66 -20.67
CA VAL A 378 -5.96 -51.75 -19.73
C VAL A 378 -6.18 -52.94 -18.79
N GLU A 379 -5.17 -53.81 -18.70
CA GLU A 379 -5.14 -54.96 -17.81
C GLU A 379 -6.39 -55.86 -17.94
N ILE A 380 -6.46 -56.66 -19.00
CA ILE A 380 -7.56 -57.60 -19.22
C ILE A 380 -7.07 -59.02 -19.17
N PRO A 381 -7.67 -59.92 -18.31
CA PRO A 381 -8.65 -59.62 -17.26
C PRO A 381 -8.00 -58.80 -16.12
N ARG A 382 -8.77 -57.89 -15.50
CA ARG A 382 -8.29 -57.13 -14.33
C ARG A 382 -8.10 -58.11 -13.15
N LYS A 383 -6.91 -58.10 -12.57
CA LYS A 383 -6.47 -59.18 -11.64
C LYS A 383 -6.74 -58.86 -10.18
N ASN A 384 -7.17 -57.66 -9.90
CA ASN A 384 -7.13 -57.17 -8.54
C ASN A 384 -8.48 -56.77 -7.99
N ASP A 385 -9.34 -57.77 -7.78
CA ASP A 385 -10.59 -57.48 -7.12
C ASP A 385 -11.04 -58.57 -6.14
N GLU A 386 -10.61 -58.44 -4.90
CA GLU A 386 -11.13 -59.26 -3.83
C GLU A 386 -12.52 -58.81 -3.35
N ILE A 387 -13.07 -57.69 -3.83
CA ILE A 387 -14.33 -57.12 -3.35
C ILE A 387 -15.50 -57.35 -4.30
N ALA A 388 -15.40 -58.15 -5.33
CA ALA A 388 -16.57 -58.58 -6.06
C ALA A 388 -16.82 -58.14 -7.50
N ALA A 389 -16.09 -57.18 -8.06
CA ALA A 389 -16.50 -56.65 -9.35
C ALA A 389 -15.47 -56.79 -10.49
N CYS A 390 -14.26 -57.26 -10.21
CA CYS A 390 -13.18 -57.41 -11.22
C CYS A 390 -13.00 -56.17 -12.13
N VAL A 391 -13.23 -54.98 -11.54
CA VAL A 391 -13.29 -53.74 -12.28
C VAL A 391 -12.08 -52.86 -11.98
N HIS A 392 -11.40 -53.10 -10.84
CA HIS A 392 -10.29 -52.27 -10.41
C HIS A 392 -8.95 -52.71 -10.98
N PHE A 393 -8.07 -51.73 -11.21
CA PHE A 393 -6.72 -51.98 -11.71
C PHE A 393 -5.76 -52.46 -10.63
N SER A 394 -4.84 -53.35 -11.00
CA SER A 394 -3.73 -53.75 -10.12
C SER A 394 -2.51 -52.85 -10.31
N PRO A 395 -1.52 -52.92 -9.43
CA PRO A 395 -0.25 -52.15 -9.58
C PRO A 395 0.45 -52.41 -10.92
N ALA A 396 0.23 -53.54 -11.60
CA ALA A 396 0.80 -53.81 -12.92
C ALA A 396 0.29 -52.84 -14.01
N ALA A 397 -0.92 -52.31 -13.86
CA ALA A 397 -1.55 -51.39 -14.80
C ALA A 397 -1.13 -49.92 -14.59
N TYR A 398 -0.47 -49.59 -13.47
CA TYR A 398 -0.26 -48.18 -13.08
C TYR A 398 0.63 -47.40 -14.03
N GLU A 399 1.64 -48.02 -14.61
CA GLU A 399 2.49 -47.40 -15.62
C GLU A 399 1.71 -47.04 -16.88
N GLU A 400 0.90 -47.97 -17.39
CA GLU A 400 0.09 -47.75 -18.59
C GLU A 400 -0.99 -46.70 -18.36
N LEU A 401 -1.74 -46.76 -17.26
CA LEU A 401 -2.72 -45.74 -16.89
C LEU A 401 -2.11 -44.33 -16.78
N ALA A 402 -0.96 -44.22 -16.12
CA ALA A 402 -0.26 -42.97 -15.97
C ALA A 402 0.20 -42.40 -17.33
N THR A 403 0.68 -43.27 -18.23
CA THR A 403 1.07 -42.92 -19.61
C THR A 403 -0.13 -42.40 -20.39
N LEU A 404 -1.24 -43.13 -20.41
CA LEU A 404 -2.46 -42.74 -21.11
C LEU A 404 -3.01 -41.39 -20.63
N TRP A 405 -3.05 -41.16 -19.31
CA TRP A 405 -3.42 -39.85 -18.77
C TRP A 405 -2.43 -38.75 -19.13
N SER A 406 -1.11 -39.01 -19.02
CA SER A 406 -0.05 -38.04 -19.36
C SER A 406 -0.18 -37.58 -20.80
N ASP A 407 -0.48 -38.45 -21.74
CA ASP A 407 -0.64 -38.12 -23.15
C ASP A 407 -1.87 -37.25 -23.41
N LYS A 408 -3.01 -37.57 -22.77
CA LYS A 408 -4.23 -36.76 -22.88
C LYS A 408 -4.10 -35.41 -22.22
N ILE A 409 -3.48 -35.33 -21.04
CA ILE A 409 -3.16 -34.06 -20.37
C ILE A 409 -2.23 -33.21 -21.24
N ASN A 410 -1.21 -33.83 -21.84
CA ASN A 410 -0.30 -33.14 -22.75
C ASN A 410 -1.05 -32.57 -23.97
N ALA A 411 -1.90 -33.38 -24.61
CA ALA A 411 -2.71 -32.94 -25.74
C ALA A 411 -3.63 -31.77 -25.38
N ALA A 412 -4.22 -31.75 -24.18
CA ALA A 412 -5.04 -30.65 -23.69
C ALA A 412 -4.21 -29.37 -23.41
N ILE A 413 -3.02 -29.51 -22.76
CA ILE A 413 -2.14 -28.37 -22.42
C ILE A 413 -1.55 -27.74 -23.68
N THR A 414 -1.07 -28.53 -24.64
CA THR A 414 -0.51 -28.03 -25.90
C THR A 414 -1.57 -27.51 -26.87
N GLY A 415 -2.82 -27.90 -26.68
CA GLY A 415 -3.97 -27.45 -27.44
C GLY A 415 -4.57 -26.15 -26.89
N SER A 416 -5.89 -26.14 -26.73
CA SER A 416 -6.67 -24.95 -26.36
C SER A 416 -7.11 -24.88 -24.88
N SER A 417 -6.61 -25.77 -24.01
CA SER A 417 -6.97 -25.78 -22.59
C SER A 417 -6.50 -24.53 -21.86
N LYS A 418 -7.44 -23.81 -21.25
CA LYS A 418 -7.19 -22.58 -20.48
C LYS A 418 -7.21 -22.90 -18.99
N ALA A 419 -6.05 -22.99 -18.37
CA ALA A 419 -5.97 -23.17 -16.91
C ALA A 419 -6.64 -22.02 -16.17
N ILE A 420 -7.26 -22.36 -15.04
CA ILE A 420 -7.74 -21.37 -14.08
C ILE A 420 -6.59 -21.02 -13.15
N THR A 421 -6.17 -19.77 -13.13
CA THR A 421 -5.12 -19.27 -12.21
C THR A 421 -5.72 -18.96 -10.84
N ALA A 422 -4.86 -19.00 -9.80
CA ALA A 422 -5.24 -18.57 -8.46
C ALA A 422 -5.80 -17.14 -8.50
N LYS A 423 -6.81 -16.88 -7.68
CA LYS A 423 -7.33 -15.52 -7.51
C LYS A 423 -6.43 -14.74 -6.56
N GLU A 424 -6.23 -13.45 -6.88
CA GLU A 424 -5.48 -12.57 -6.00
C GLU A 424 -6.20 -12.33 -4.68
N PHE A 425 -5.42 -12.27 -3.61
CA PHE A 425 -5.97 -11.87 -2.32
C PHE A 425 -6.42 -10.42 -2.36
N PRO A 426 -7.55 -10.07 -1.71
CA PRO A 426 -7.95 -8.70 -1.55
C PRO A 426 -6.85 -7.89 -0.85
N LYS A 427 -6.58 -6.71 -1.37
CA LYS A 427 -5.57 -5.84 -0.78
C LYS A 427 -6.10 -5.23 0.53
N LEU A 428 -5.39 -5.52 1.62
CA LEU A 428 -5.60 -4.89 2.91
C LEU A 428 -4.84 -3.57 2.98
N SER A 429 -5.50 -2.50 3.34
CA SER A 429 -4.88 -1.22 3.68
C SER A 429 -5.33 -0.77 5.06
N LEU A 430 -4.39 -0.29 5.87
CA LEU A 430 -4.65 0.32 7.17
C LEU A 430 -4.45 1.83 7.02
N LEU A 431 -5.41 2.59 7.51
CA LEU A 431 -5.40 4.05 7.45
C LEU A 431 -5.98 4.61 8.75
N CYS A 432 -5.58 5.80 9.12
CA CYS A 432 -6.28 6.56 10.16
C CYS A 432 -7.51 7.26 9.57
N ASP A 433 -8.61 7.24 10.31
CA ASP A 433 -9.80 8.04 10.02
C ASP A 433 -9.61 9.52 10.45
N LEU A 434 -10.67 10.31 10.31
CA LEU A 434 -10.65 11.73 10.69
C LEU A 434 -10.37 11.96 12.19
N ASN A 435 -10.63 10.96 13.02
CA ASN A 435 -10.41 10.99 14.47
C ASN A 435 -9.08 10.34 14.89
N ASN A 436 -8.20 10.08 13.94
CA ASN A 436 -6.93 9.34 14.14
C ASN A 436 -7.09 7.90 14.66
N GLN A 437 -8.26 7.28 14.45
CA GLN A 437 -8.46 5.88 14.78
C GLN A 437 -8.04 5.00 13.62
N THR A 438 -7.37 3.90 13.89
CA THR A 438 -6.99 2.93 12.86
C THR A 438 -8.22 2.28 12.25
N THR A 439 -8.30 2.29 10.93
CA THR A 439 -9.30 1.58 10.14
C THR A 439 -8.62 0.59 9.21
N ALA A 440 -9.27 -0.53 8.91
CA ALA A 440 -8.82 -1.49 7.90
C ALA A 440 -9.78 -1.50 6.73
N LYS A 441 -9.25 -1.38 5.52
CA LYS A 441 -10.02 -1.47 4.28
C LYS A 441 -9.51 -2.62 3.44
N LEU A 442 -10.41 -3.53 3.06
CA LEU A 442 -10.14 -4.54 2.04
C LEU A 442 -10.70 -4.07 0.69
N THR A 443 -9.86 -4.10 -0.33
CA THR A 443 -10.25 -3.77 -1.69
C THR A 443 -10.24 -5.04 -2.54
N SER A 444 -11.37 -5.34 -3.18
CA SER A 444 -11.52 -6.49 -4.06
C SER A 444 -12.45 -6.17 -5.21
N SER A 445 -12.15 -6.69 -6.39
CA SER A 445 -13.04 -6.69 -7.55
C SER A 445 -13.85 -8.02 -7.68
N VAL A 446 -13.54 -9.01 -6.86
CA VAL A 446 -14.08 -10.37 -6.95
C VAL A 446 -15.15 -10.62 -5.89
N PHE A 447 -14.91 -10.16 -4.66
CA PHE A 447 -15.78 -10.45 -3.53
C PHE A 447 -16.82 -9.35 -3.33
N THR A 448 -18.06 -9.75 -3.05
CA THR A 448 -19.22 -8.87 -2.86
C THR A 448 -19.67 -8.76 -1.42
N LYS A 449 -19.28 -9.72 -0.58
CA LYS A 449 -19.59 -9.72 0.85
C LYS A 449 -18.34 -10.02 1.67
N ILE A 450 -18.30 -9.49 2.87
CA ILE A 450 -17.19 -9.62 3.82
C ILE A 450 -17.74 -9.76 5.25
N LYS A 451 -17.03 -10.52 6.07
CA LYS A 451 -17.25 -10.60 7.52
C LYS A 451 -15.92 -10.60 8.25
N TRP A 452 -15.75 -9.67 9.18
CA TRP A 452 -14.58 -9.58 10.05
C TRP A 452 -14.85 -10.25 11.38
N PHE A 453 -13.92 -11.07 11.83
CA PHE A 453 -13.97 -11.70 13.14
C PHE A 453 -12.75 -11.30 13.94
N ASN A 454 -12.94 -10.95 15.21
CA ASN A 454 -11.90 -10.78 16.20
C ASN A 454 -12.04 -11.90 17.23
N GLU A 455 -11.02 -12.75 17.40
CA GLU A 455 -11.08 -13.92 18.28
C GLU A 455 -12.38 -14.74 18.11
N SER A 456 -12.74 -15.03 16.87
CA SER A 456 -13.95 -15.75 16.46
C SER A 456 -15.29 -15.02 16.64
N LYS A 457 -15.30 -13.81 17.23
CA LYS A 457 -16.50 -12.98 17.33
C LYS A 457 -16.65 -12.10 16.08
N LEU A 458 -17.82 -12.14 15.46
CA LEU A 458 -18.16 -11.22 14.37
C LEU A 458 -18.16 -9.78 14.88
N VAL A 459 -17.35 -8.90 14.21
CA VAL A 459 -17.22 -7.49 14.59
C VAL A 459 -17.73 -6.52 13.54
N ASP A 460 -17.67 -6.90 12.24
CA ASP A 460 -18.16 -6.07 11.14
C ASP A 460 -18.47 -6.91 9.90
N SER A 461 -19.27 -6.35 8.99
CA SER A 461 -19.61 -6.93 7.68
C SER A 461 -19.45 -5.95 6.51
N SER A 462 -18.73 -4.85 6.72
CA SER A 462 -18.40 -3.86 5.68
C SER A 462 -16.97 -4.04 5.18
N PHE A 463 -16.68 -3.58 3.94
CA PHE A 463 -15.32 -3.61 3.39
C PHE A 463 -14.34 -2.67 4.12
N THR A 464 -14.86 -1.82 5.01
CA THR A 464 -14.06 -0.98 5.90
C THR A 464 -14.42 -1.29 7.33
N LEU A 465 -13.49 -1.89 8.07
CA LEU A 465 -13.59 -2.09 9.51
C LEU A 465 -13.10 -0.83 10.22
N ASN A 466 -13.99 -0.18 10.96
CA ASN A 466 -13.68 1.03 11.72
C ASN A 466 -13.28 0.68 13.17
N LYS A 467 -12.47 1.53 13.80
CA LYS A 467 -12.02 1.40 15.20
C LYS A 467 -11.36 0.06 15.51
N ILE A 468 -10.25 -0.19 14.85
CA ILE A 468 -9.49 -1.42 15.09
C ILE A 468 -8.78 -1.34 16.44
N ASN A 469 -8.97 -2.37 17.25
CA ASN A 469 -8.13 -2.65 18.41
C ASN A 469 -7.03 -3.64 17.99
N SER A 470 -5.88 -3.60 18.65
CA SER A 470 -4.87 -4.64 18.46
C SER A 470 -5.45 -6.00 18.85
N GLY A 471 -5.27 -7.00 18.00
CA GLY A 471 -5.86 -8.32 18.21
C GLY A 471 -5.72 -9.25 17.02
N LYS A 472 -6.29 -10.44 17.13
CA LYS A 472 -6.28 -11.47 16.10
C LYS A 472 -7.56 -11.38 15.27
N TYR A 473 -7.39 -11.19 13.98
CA TYR A 473 -8.49 -11.06 13.04
C TYR A 473 -8.49 -12.17 12.01
N THR A 474 -9.68 -12.62 11.66
CA THR A 474 -9.97 -13.51 10.54
C THR A 474 -11.00 -12.82 9.64
N VAL A 475 -10.87 -12.96 8.34
CA VAL A 475 -11.83 -12.39 7.39
C VAL A 475 -12.42 -13.49 6.54
N ARG A 476 -13.75 -13.52 6.48
CA ARG A 476 -14.50 -14.36 5.53
C ARG A 476 -15.03 -13.48 4.41
N LEU A 477 -14.82 -13.91 3.18
CA LEU A 477 -15.23 -13.24 1.97
C LEU A 477 -16.17 -14.15 1.18
N GLU A 478 -17.12 -13.55 0.48
CA GLU A 478 -18.04 -14.27 -0.40
C GLU A 478 -18.14 -13.54 -1.75
N ASP A 479 -18.05 -14.29 -2.85
CA ASP A 479 -18.25 -13.73 -4.18
C ASP A 479 -19.74 -13.66 -4.56
N ALA A 480 -20.05 -13.18 -5.76
CA ALA A 480 -21.42 -13.05 -6.26
C ALA A 480 -22.12 -14.42 -6.46
N LYS A 481 -21.38 -15.51 -6.49
CA LYS A 481 -21.89 -16.88 -6.64
C LYS A 481 -22.05 -17.61 -5.29
N GLY A 482 -21.67 -16.94 -4.17
CA GLY A 482 -21.71 -17.53 -2.83
C GLY A 482 -20.49 -18.37 -2.49
N ASN A 483 -19.44 -18.38 -3.32
CA ASN A 483 -18.19 -19.06 -2.98
C ASN A 483 -17.52 -18.35 -1.83
N GLN A 484 -17.16 -19.11 -0.80
CA GLN A 484 -16.58 -18.57 0.42
C GLN A 484 -15.05 -18.67 0.40
N TYR A 485 -14.43 -17.63 0.92
CA TYR A 485 -13.00 -17.50 1.04
C TYR A 485 -12.63 -16.97 2.41
N THR A 486 -11.66 -17.58 3.08
CA THR A 486 -11.20 -17.14 4.39
C THR A 486 -9.76 -16.67 4.30
N ILE A 487 -9.50 -15.42 4.68
CA ILE A 487 -8.14 -14.96 4.97
C ILE A 487 -7.79 -15.56 6.34
N PRO A 488 -6.67 -16.31 6.44
CA PRO A 488 -6.24 -16.91 7.69
C PRO A 488 -6.09 -15.88 8.81
N GLU A 489 -6.10 -16.34 10.06
CA GLU A 489 -5.89 -15.49 11.23
C GLU A 489 -4.58 -14.72 11.13
N PHE A 490 -4.64 -13.40 11.30
CA PHE A 490 -3.49 -12.50 11.33
C PHE A 490 -3.59 -11.55 12.51
N GLN A 491 -2.42 -11.18 13.04
CA GLN A 491 -2.34 -10.17 14.08
C GLN A 491 -2.45 -8.79 13.45
N MET A 492 -3.37 -7.98 13.94
CA MET A 492 -3.49 -6.57 13.58
C MET A 492 -3.08 -5.71 14.76
N LEU A 493 -2.21 -4.73 14.51
CA LEU A 493 -1.78 -3.73 15.49
C LEU A 493 -2.38 -2.38 15.13
N THR A 494 -2.60 -1.54 16.11
CA THR A 494 -2.96 -0.14 15.87
C THR A 494 -1.80 0.59 15.19
N LEU A 495 -2.12 1.50 14.28
CA LEU A 495 -1.10 2.27 13.59
C LEU A 495 -0.36 3.19 14.58
N PRO A 496 0.98 3.32 14.44
CA PRO A 496 1.74 4.23 15.27
C PRO A 496 1.32 5.67 14.99
N GLN A 497 1.11 6.43 16.06
CA GLN A 497 0.83 7.86 15.94
C GLN A 497 2.10 8.60 15.52
N PRO A 498 2.03 9.51 14.54
CA PRO A 498 3.21 10.23 14.08
C PRO A 498 3.70 11.21 15.15
N ILE A 499 5.03 11.39 15.22
CA ILE A 499 5.65 12.35 16.13
C ILE A 499 5.29 13.76 15.69
N LYS A 500 4.90 14.59 16.66
CA LYS A 500 4.57 16.00 16.47
C LYS A 500 5.72 16.75 15.76
N PRO A 501 5.47 17.47 14.65
CA PRO A 501 6.51 18.27 13.99
C PRO A 501 6.91 19.49 14.80
N THR A 502 8.06 20.05 14.47
CA THR A 502 8.51 21.36 14.99
C THR A 502 8.69 22.34 13.85
N ILE A 503 8.60 23.64 14.15
CA ILE A 503 8.89 24.70 13.20
C ILE A 503 10.17 25.40 13.64
N GLN A 504 11.04 25.70 12.66
CA GLN A 504 12.19 26.59 12.80
C GLN A 504 12.06 27.74 11.80
N SER A 505 12.45 28.95 12.22
CA SER A 505 12.64 30.08 11.31
C SER A 505 14.11 30.11 10.84
N THR A 506 14.32 30.42 9.56
CA THR A 506 15.68 30.59 9.00
C THR A 506 16.26 31.98 9.25
N GLY A 507 15.47 32.92 9.81
CA GLY A 507 15.84 34.26 10.11
C GLY A 507 14.95 34.90 11.19
N ASP A 508 15.09 36.20 11.36
CA ASP A 508 14.30 36.95 12.34
C ASP A 508 12.81 36.94 12.01
N THR A 509 12.00 36.75 13.03
CA THR A 509 10.52 36.77 12.89
C THR A 509 9.91 38.15 13.03
N LEU A 510 10.72 39.15 13.33
CA LEU A 510 10.39 40.55 13.35
C LEU A 510 11.10 41.21 12.17
N PHE A 511 10.37 41.75 11.23
CA PHE A 511 10.96 42.33 10.01
C PHE A 511 10.12 43.47 9.42
N CYS A 512 10.72 44.22 8.53
CA CYS A 512 10.06 45.34 7.87
C CYS A 512 9.20 44.91 6.68
N ALA A 513 8.19 45.69 6.36
CA ALA A 513 7.36 45.49 5.17
C ALA A 513 8.23 45.36 3.90
N GLY A 514 7.85 44.40 3.02
CA GLY A 514 8.61 44.05 1.83
C GLY A 514 9.77 43.05 2.08
N LYS A 515 9.99 42.65 3.33
CA LYS A 515 10.87 41.50 3.68
C LYS A 515 10.06 40.29 4.01
N SER A 516 10.71 39.14 4.05
CA SER A 516 10.09 37.83 4.36
C SER A 516 11.04 36.98 5.18
N VAL A 517 10.50 35.97 5.84
CA VAL A 517 11.25 34.93 6.53
C VAL A 517 10.76 33.56 6.06
N GLU A 518 11.67 32.61 5.88
CA GLU A 518 11.32 31.22 5.60
C GLU A 518 11.12 30.51 6.93
N LEU A 519 10.00 29.76 7.02
CA LEU A 519 9.69 28.84 8.10
C LEU A 519 9.80 27.41 7.58
N LYS A 520 10.54 26.57 8.31
CA LYS A 520 10.82 25.19 7.96
C LYS A 520 10.14 24.24 8.94
N ALA A 521 9.36 23.30 8.43
CA ALA A 521 8.79 22.22 9.21
C ALA A 521 9.77 21.03 9.30
N LEU A 522 9.99 20.54 10.50
CA LEU A 522 10.84 19.39 10.81
C LEU A 522 9.97 18.28 11.39
N GLY A 523 10.06 17.07 10.84
CA GLY A 523 9.29 15.90 11.28
C GLY A 523 9.96 14.60 10.86
N SER A 524 9.27 13.49 11.03
CA SER A 524 9.73 12.16 10.62
C SER A 524 9.90 12.06 9.10
N THR A 525 10.72 11.13 8.65
CA THR A 525 10.86 10.80 7.22
C THR A 525 9.49 10.49 6.61
N ASN A 526 9.24 10.95 5.38
CA ASN A 526 7.98 10.79 4.64
C ASN A 526 6.75 11.48 5.24
N MET A 527 6.91 12.36 6.23
CA MET A 527 5.80 13.15 6.76
C MET A 527 5.37 14.22 5.74
N LYS A 528 4.07 14.28 5.49
CA LYS A 528 3.44 15.38 4.73
C LYS A 528 3.04 16.47 5.70
N PHE A 529 3.29 17.71 5.33
CA PHE A 529 2.99 18.87 6.17
C PHE A 529 1.76 19.61 5.66
N THR A 530 0.99 20.17 6.59
CA THR A 530 -0.10 21.10 6.29
C THR A 530 0.00 22.27 7.27
N TRP A 531 0.32 23.44 6.74
CA TRP A 531 0.45 24.68 7.52
C TRP A 531 -0.92 25.27 7.84
N SER A 532 -0.97 26.13 8.85
CA SER A 532 -2.17 26.91 9.19
C SER A 532 -2.65 27.82 8.06
N THR A 533 -1.79 28.08 7.08
CA THR A 533 -2.10 28.82 5.83
C THR A 533 -2.74 27.93 4.75
N GLY A 534 -2.80 26.62 4.95
CA GLY A 534 -3.23 25.64 3.94
C GLY A 534 -2.10 25.13 3.02
N ALA A 535 -0.90 25.67 3.10
CA ALA A 535 0.25 25.21 2.33
C ALA A 535 0.67 23.79 2.73
N GLN A 536 1.13 23.00 1.75
CA GLN A 536 1.49 21.59 1.95
C GLN A 536 2.97 21.29 1.69
N SER A 537 3.83 22.32 1.77
CA SER A 537 5.27 22.18 1.59
C SER A 537 5.99 21.98 2.92
N SER A 538 7.22 21.47 2.89
CA SER A 538 8.10 21.43 4.06
C SER A 538 8.54 22.82 4.53
N ASN A 539 8.57 23.81 3.62
CA ASN A 539 8.95 25.19 3.90
C ASN A 539 7.88 26.14 3.37
N ILE A 540 7.68 27.25 4.06
CA ILE A 540 6.87 28.37 3.59
C ILE A 540 7.63 29.66 3.77
N THR A 541 7.47 30.59 2.83
CA THR A 541 7.97 31.98 2.95
C THR A 541 6.81 32.85 3.41
N VAL A 542 6.99 33.55 4.51
CA VAL A 542 5.98 34.44 5.10
C VAL A 542 6.43 35.87 5.10
N ASN A 543 5.55 36.78 4.69
CA ASN A 543 5.78 38.19 4.57
C ASN A 543 4.70 39.03 5.28
N GLU A 544 3.88 38.39 6.10
CA GLU A 544 2.78 38.98 6.86
C GLU A 544 2.93 38.70 8.35
N SER A 545 2.30 39.54 9.16
CA SER A 545 2.16 39.31 10.59
C SER A 545 1.18 38.19 10.84
N GLY A 546 1.56 37.19 11.65
CA GLY A 546 0.69 36.06 11.89
C GLY A 546 1.25 35.02 12.87
N ILE A 547 0.41 34.06 13.21
CA ILE A 547 0.78 32.89 14.02
C ILE A 547 0.77 31.67 13.10
N TYR A 548 1.93 31.09 12.93
CA TYR A 548 2.13 29.94 12.05
C TYR A 548 2.32 28.68 12.86
N LYS A 549 1.62 27.63 12.45
CA LYS A 549 1.72 26.29 12.99
C LYS A 549 1.57 25.28 11.86
N VAL A 550 2.11 24.09 12.03
CA VAL A 550 2.09 23.02 11.04
C VAL A 550 1.58 21.73 11.66
N LEU A 551 0.81 21.01 10.88
CA LEU A 551 0.31 19.67 11.16
C LEU A 551 1.10 18.68 10.31
N GLY A 552 1.55 17.57 10.89
CA GLY A 552 2.15 16.45 10.17
C GLY A 552 1.13 15.36 9.88
N THR A 553 1.23 14.72 8.72
CA THR A 553 0.45 13.54 8.37
C THR A 553 1.42 12.47 7.88
N ASN A 554 1.36 11.26 8.46
CA ASN A 554 2.19 10.15 8.01
C ASN A 554 1.59 9.46 6.76
N GLU A 555 2.27 8.44 6.27
CA GLU A 555 1.84 7.65 5.10
C GLU A 555 0.51 6.91 5.31
N PHE A 556 0.08 6.71 6.54
CA PHE A 556 -1.19 6.07 6.91
C PHE A 556 -2.33 7.07 7.16
N ASN A 557 -2.15 8.33 6.78
CA ASN A 557 -3.09 9.43 7.05
C ASN A 557 -3.32 9.75 8.54
N CYS A 558 -2.49 9.22 9.46
CA CYS A 558 -2.55 9.62 10.85
C CYS A 558 -1.96 11.03 11.01
N LYS A 559 -2.70 11.91 11.69
CA LYS A 559 -2.34 13.31 11.86
C LYS A 559 -1.70 13.53 13.23
N THR A 560 -0.73 14.41 13.30
CA THR A 560 -0.19 14.89 14.59
C THR A 560 -1.10 15.92 15.21
N SER A 561 -0.85 16.29 16.47
CA SER A 561 -1.22 17.62 16.95
C SER A 561 -0.38 18.70 16.23
N PHE A 562 -0.84 19.95 16.30
CA PHE A 562 -0.08 21.06 15.75
C PHE A 562 1.29 21.21 16.43
N SER A 563 2.29 21.66 15.65
CA SER A 563 3.63 22.02 16.11
C SER A 563 3.62 23.06 17.23
N ASN A 564 4.82 23.44 17.73
CA ASN A 564 5.02 24.76 18.33
C ASN A 564 4.53 25.85 17.36
N THR A 565 4.21 27.03 17.88
CA THR A 565 3.84 28.19 17.09
C THR A 565 5.05 29.09 16.87
N ILE A 566 5.12 29.68 15.69
CA ILE A 566 6.00 30.82 15.42
C ILE A 566 5.12 32.03 15.12
N GLN A 567 5.37 33.12 15.82
CA GLN A 567 4.72 34.40 15.57
C GLN A 567 5.67 35.30 14.78
N THR A 568 5.18 35.80 13.65
CA THR A 568 5.86 36.88 12.91
C THR A 568 5.18 38.20 13.15
N LYS A 569 5.95 39.28 13.11
CA LYS A 569 5.43 40.64 13.14
C LYS A 569 6.14 41.48 12.09
N VAL A 570 5.35 42.02 11.18
CA VAL A 570 5.80 42.94 10.14
C VAL A 570 5.58 44.35 10.64
N PHE A 571 6.59 45.17 10.49
CA PHE A 571 6.57 46.58 10.84
C PHE A 571 6.57 47.41 9.56
N ASP A 572 5.76 48.44 9.56
CA ASP A 572 5.68 49.33 8.40
C ASP A 572 7.00 50.10 8.22
N ASN A 573 7.42 50.21 6.98
CA ASN A 573 8.51 51.13 6.63
C ASN A 573 8.02 52.58 6.82
N PRO A 574 8.91 53.52 7.24
CA PRO A 574 8.56 54.92 7.19
C PRO A 574 8.11 55.31 5.77
N THR A 575 7.17 56.23 5.67
CA THR A 575 6.82 56.81 4.37
C THR A 575 8.03 57.60 3.82
N ALA A 576 8.15 57.65 2.50
CA ALA A 576 9.21 58.42 1.86
C ALA A 576 9.24 59.85 2.37
N PRO A 577 10.39 60.43 2.73
CA PRO A 577 10.49 61.82 3.10
C PRO A 577 10.02 62.74 1.96
N VAL A 578 9.40 63.85 2.28
CA VAL A 578 9.12 64.89 1.30
C VAL A 578 10.20 65.96 1.49
N ILE A 579 11.11 66.14 0.51
CA ILE A 579 12.16 67.10 0.57
C ILE A 579 11.62 68.43 0.00
N ALA A 580 11.64 69.46 0.82
CA ALA A 580 11.25 70.83 0.43
C ALA A 580 12.32 71.80 0.85
N LEU A 581 12.42 72.88 0.11
CA LEU A 581 13.27 74.01 0.50
C LEU A 581 12.56 74.77 1.63
N GLU A 582 13.13 74.77 2.82
CA GLU A 582 12.57 75.45 3.98
C GLU A 582 13.04 76.91 4.00
N SER A 583 14.26 77.11 3.59
CA SER A 583 14.85 78.41 3.39
C SER A 583 16.05 78.29 2.44
N PRO A 584 16.64 79.36 1.98
CA PRO A 584 17.71 79.33 0.96
C PRO A 584 18.86 78.39 1.24
N TYR A 585 19.16 78.09 2.51
CA TYR A 585 20.24 77.17 2.88
C TYR A 585 19.81 75.96 3.67
N PHE A 586 18.55 75.70 3.74
CA PHE A 586 18.00 74.50 4.49
C PHE A 586 16.98 73.71 3.69
N LEU A 587 17.20 72.44 3.61
CA LEU A 587 16.21 71.46 3.12
C LEU A 587 15.56 70.84 4.33
N ASN A 588 14.22 70.64 4.24
CA ASN A 588 13.46 69.92 5.19
C ASN A 588 12.95 68.67 4.49
N GLY A 589 13.43 67.46 4.92
CA GLY A 589 13.08 66.19 4.36
C GLY A 589 12.28 65.34 5.36
N LYS A 590 11.07 65.76 5.73
CA LYS A 590 10.24 65.12 6.74
C LYS A 590 9.38 64.02 6.17
N THR A 591 9.31 62.88 6.85
CA THR A 591 8.33 61.86 6.58
C THR A 591 7.01 62.16 7.31
N LYS A 592 5.87 61.56 6.79
CA LYS A 592 4.57 61.59 7.48
C LYS A 592 4.46 60.57 8.60
N THR A 593 5.43 59.66 8.74
CA THR A 593 5.43 58.60 9.76
C THR A 593 5.75 59.22 11.13
N ASP A 594 4.90 58.91 12.12
CA ASP A 594 5.09 59.38 13.50
C ASP A 594 6.09 58.52 14.27
N GLY A 595 6.67 59.11 15.34
CA GLY A 595 7.57 58.44 16.25
C GLY A 595 9.00 58.94 16.14
N ASP A 596 9.95 58.25 16.78
CA ASP A 596 11.37 58.58 16.73
C ASP A 596 11.97 58.16 15.38
N ILE A 597 12.08 59.14 14.49
CA ILE A 597 12.60 58.97 13.14
C ILE A 597 13.97 59.60 13.03
N LYS A 598 14.92 58.83 12.55
CA LYS A 598 16.24 59.34 12.13
C LYS A 598 16.30 59.44 10.62
N TYR A 599 17.14 60.29 10.13
CA TYR A 599 17.31 60.54 8.71
C TYR A 599 18.75 60.29 8.29
N ALA A 600 18.95 59.91 7.07
CA ALA A 600 20.25 59.86 6.42
C ALA A 600 20.19 60.69 5.15
N TRP A 601 21.03 61.70 5.12
CA TRP A 601 21.21 62.59 3.99
C TRP A 601 22.45 62.23 3.18
N GLU A 602 22.35 62.37 1.88
CA GLU A 602 23.48 62.22 0.97
C GLU A 602 23.56 63.46 0.05
N PHE A 603 24.76 63.82 -0.35
CA PHE A 603 25.02 64.80 -1.37
C PHE A 603 25.79 64.15 -2.52
N ASN A 604 25.25 64.21 -3.72
CA ASN A 604 25.81 63.61 -4.91
C ASN A 604 26.22 62.11 -4.65
N GLY A 605 25.41 61.36 -3.83
CA GLY A 605 25.64 59.98 -3.44
C GLY A 605 26.62 59.80 -2.26
N ALA A 606 27.26 60.81 -1.76
CA ALA A 606 28.11 60.76 -0.58
C ALA A 606 27.32 61.02 0.70
N PRO A 607 27.48 60.20 1.78
CA PRO A 607 26.75 60.39 3.02
C PRO A 607 27.10 61.62 3.76
N LEU A 608 26.13 62.32 4.37
CA LEU A 608 26.28 63.42 5.24
C LEU A 608 26.09 63.03 6.71
N SER A 609 26.65 63.79 7.64
CA SER A 609 26.56 63.50 9.08
C SER A 609 25.25 63.91 9.75
N GLU A 610 24.38 64.66 9.05
CA GLU A 610 23.10 65.10 9.57
C GLU A 610 22.09 63.94 9.68
N ILE A 611 21.47 63.80 10.85
CA ILE A 611 20.52 62.72 11.18
C ILE A 611 19.12 63.25 11.48
N THR A 612 18.90 64.56 11.35
CA THR A 612 17.58 65.21 11.56
C THR A 612 16.85 65.38 10.22
N SER A 613 15.59 65.82 10.26
CA SER A 613 14.83 66.12 9.04
C SER A 613 15.33 67.41 8.33
N ILE A 614 16.09 68.27 9.00
CA ILE A 614 16.54 69.49 8.44
C ILE A 614 18.04 69.41 8.12
N LEU A 615 18.39 69.67 6.88
CA LEU A 615 19.77 69.67 6.40
C LEU A 615 20.19 71.10 5.99
N ARG A 616 21.29 71.54 6.48
CA ARG A 616 21.95 72.73 5.94
C ARG A 616 22.67 72.35 4.64
N VAL A 617 22.34 73.05 3.57
CA VAL A 617 22.93 72.80 2.24
C VAL A 617 24.06 73.86 2.01
N LYS A 618 25.16 73.46 1.37
CA LYS A 618 26.32 74.29 1.11
C LYS A 618 26.61 74.42 -0.37
N ASP A 619 26.19 73.51 -1.18
CA ASP A 619 26.60 73.44 -2.57
C ASP A 619 25.39 73.06 -3.47
N THR A 620 25.43 73.53 -4.71
CA THR A 620 24.52 73.11 -5.77
C THR A 620 24.77 71.65 -6.09
N GLY A 621 23.71 70.83 -6.13
CA GLY A 621 23.81 69.44 -6.47
C GLY A 621 22.59 68.61 -6.09
N LYS A 622 22.74 67.30 -6.17
CA LYS A 622 21.68 66.35 -5.88
C LYS A 622 21.76 65.90 -4.42
N TYR A 623 20.75 66.23 -3.66
CA TYR A 623 20.56 65.72 -2.30
C TYR A 623 19.60 64.62 -2.26
N SER A 624 19.84 63.59 -1.41
CA SER A 624 18.85 62.53 -1.16
C SER A 624 18.65 62.35 0.34
N ASN A 625 17.46 61.90 0.70
CA ASN A 625 17.10 61.61 2.08
C ASN A 625 16.37 60.28 2.22
N THR A 626 16.67 59.56 3.31
CA THR A 626 16.06 58.30 3.70
C THR A 626 15.69 58.38 5.17
N ALA A 627 14.46 57.98 5.53
CA ALA A 627 13.98 57.95 6.91
C ALA A 627 14.14 56.58 7.52
N PHE A 628 14.52 56.52 8.78
CA PHE A 628 14.76 55.29 9.55
C PHE A 628 13.91 55.32 10.81
N LYS A 629 13.14 54.24 11.03
CA LYS A 629 12.38 54.02 12.26
C LYS A 629 12.89 52.78 12.99
N LYS A 630 13.35 52.96 14.21
CA LYS A 630 13.82 51.89 15.08
C LYS A 630 12.62 51.30 15.83
N TYR A 631 12.39 50.00 15.69
CA TYR A 631 11.34 49.28 16.39
C TYR A 631 11.89 48.43 17.54
N SER A 632 13.13 47.97 17.45
CA SER A 632 13.84 47.26 18.53
C SER A 632 15.34 47.55 18.46
N ASN A 633 16.11 46.96 19.37
CA ASN A 633 17.57 47.08 19.30
C ASN A 633 18.21 46.50 18.04
N THR A 634 17.53 45.53 17.41
CA THR A 634 18.02 44.82 16.21
C THR A 634 17.23 45.14 14.95
N LEU A 635 16.08 45.84 15.06
CA LEU A 635 15.22 46.06 13.90
C LEU A 635 15.05 47.59 13.64
N THR A 636 15.50 48.01 12.48
CA THR A 636 15.27 49.34 11.94
C THR A 636 14.69 49.24 10.53
N CYS A 637 13.55 49.85 10.30
CA CYS A 637 12.91 49.89 9.00
C CYS A 637 13.24 51.20 8.27
N ILE A 638 13.31 51.13 6.96
CA ILE A 638 13.88 52.14 6.08
C ILE A 638 12.83 52.54 5.04
N SER A 639 12.67 53.88 4.85
CA SER A 639 11.82 54.40 3.77
C SER A 639 12.46 54.21 2.39
N PRO A 640 11.69 54.35 1.31
CA PRO A 640 12.27 54.66 0.02
C PRO A 640 13.13 55.96 0.09
N LYS A 641 14.25 55.96 -0.64
CA LYS A 641 15.11 57.12 -0.81
C LYS A 641 14.42 58.14 -1.72
N VAL A 642 14.46 59.39 -1.36
CA VAL A 642 13.96 60.53 -2.17
C VAL A 642 15.09 61.44 -2.57
N GLU A 643 15.07 61.95 -3.76
CA GLU A 643 16.10 62.80 -4.33
C GLU A 643 15.53 64.16 -4.61
N PHE A 644 16.38 65.21 -4.44
CA PHE A 644 16.04 66.59 -4.65
C PHE A 644 17.23 67.33 -5.27
N ASN A 645 17.00 67.93 -6.44
CA ASN A 645 18.04 68.82 -7.05
C ASN A 645 17.97 70.21 -6.46
N TYR A 646 19.02 70.58 -5.85
CA TYR A 646 19.15 71.89 -5.22
C TYR A 646 20.12 72.82 -6.00
N THR A 647 19.71 74.05 -6.24
CA THR A 647 20.57 75.07 -6.81
C THR A 647 20.80 76.10 -5.77
N LEU A 648 22.07 76.36 -5.46
CA LEU A 648 22.47 77.41 -4.51
C LEU A 648 22.07 78.81 -5.05
N PRO A 649 21.39 79.68 -4.26
CA PRO A 649 21.08 81.02 -4.69
C PRO A 649 22.39 81.82 -5.10
N GLU A 650 22.27 82.62 -6.14
CA GLU A 650 23.40 83.44 -6.64
C GLU A 650 23.90 84.57 -5.63
N ASP A 651 23.16 84.71 -4.51
CA ASP A 651 23.41 85.74 -3.49
C ASP A 651 24.37 85.23 -2.42
N PHE A 652 25.56 85.54 -2.58
CA PHE A 652 26.82 85.36 -1.79
C PHE A 652 26.73 84.86 -0.33
N GLY A 653 25.94 83.84 -0.06
CA GLY A 653 26.00 83.11 1.19
C GLY A 653 25.29 83.70 2.40
N LEU A 654 24.61 84.81 2.29
CA LEU A 654 23.81 85.41 3.37
C LEU A 654 22.43 85.86 2.88
N THR A 655 21.38 85.47 3.52
CA THR A 655 19.99 85.89 3.27
C THR A 655 19.46 86.61 4.48
N VAL A 656 18.83 87.72 4.25
CA VAL A 656 18.20 88.59 5.29
C VAL A 656 16.73 88.80 4.84
N PHE A 657 15.78 88.46 5.68
CA PHE A 657 14.33 88.57 5.37
C PHE A 657 13.52 88.78 6.65
N PRO A 658 12.40 89.46 6.61
CA PRO A 658 11.98 90.27 5.48
C PRO A 658 12.90 91.49 5.28
N ASN A 659 13.04 91.93 4.06
CA ASN A 659 13.73 93.13 3.74
C ASN A 659 12.97 93.84 2.59
N PRO A 660 12.23 94.91 2.87
CA PRO A 660 12.20 95.75 4.10
C PRO A 660 11.58 94.96 5.32
N ALA A 661 12.10 95.42 6.51
CA ALA A 661 11.69 94.89 7.81
C ALA A 661 10.92 95.94 8.61
N SER A 662 9.95 95.53 9.47
CA SER A 662 9.25 96.46 10.38
C SER A 662 9.65 96.22 11.84
N THR A 663 9.74 94.97 12.32
CA THR A 663 10.02 94.65 13.73
C THR A 663 11.23 93.77 13.90
N SER A 664 11.43 92.80 13.01
CA SER A 664 12.59 91.89 13.10
C SER A 664 13.02 91.44 11.71
N ILE A 665 14.26 91.03 11.61
CA ILE A 665 14.88 90.39 10.47
C ILE A 665 15.35 88.97 10.87
N SER A 666 15.19 88.03 9.96
CA SER A 666 15.76 86.70 10.04
C SER A 666 17.03 86.68 9.14
N ILE A 667 18.07 86.10 9.66
CA ILE A 667 19.36 85.98 8.96
C ILE A 667 19.68 84.53 8.81
N GLN A 668 19.93 84.15 7.57
CA GLN A 668 20.42 82.79 7.25
C GLN A 668 21.72 82.89 6.46
N SER A 669 22.63 82.00 6.71
CA SER A 669 23.92 81.92 6.08
C SER A 669 24.32 80.56 5.61
N LYS A 670 25.11 80.46 4.53
CA LYS A 670 25.78 79.24 4.09
C LYS A 670 26.70 78.70 5.19
N SER A 671 27.39 79.49 5.93
CA SER A 671 28.22 79.17 7.10
C SER A 671 27.37 79.12 8.38
N SER A 672 27.85 78.36 9.39
CA SER A 672 27.17 78.30 10.69
C SER A 672 27.09 79.70 11.31
N LEU A 673 25.94 80.07 11.83
CA LEU A 673 25.75 81.28 12.57
C LEU A 673 26.07 81.14 14.07
N ASN A 674 26.30 79.89 14.56
CA ASN A 674 26.70 79.72 15.95
C ASN A 674 28.07 80.37 16.21
N GLY A 675 28.15 81.27 17.20
CA GLY A 675 29.32 82.07 17.47
C GLY A 675 29.52 83.21 16.50
N ALA A 676 28.55 83.54 15.62
CA ALA A 676 28.63 84.65 14.70
C ALA A 676 28.37 85.97 15.42
N ILE A 677 29.07 86.98 14.99
CA ILE A 677 28.88 88.39 15.41
C ILE A 677 28.09 89.10 14.32
N ILE A 678 26.97 89.70 14.66
CA ILE A 678 26.12 90.47 13.77
C ILE A 678 26.14 91.93 14.19
N LYS A 679 26.49 92.84 13.25
CA LYS A 679 26.48 94.27 13.48
C LYS A 679 25.59 94.94 12.44
N ILE A 680 24.81 95.93 12.90
CA ILE A 680 24.02 96.80 12.03
C ILE A 680 24.61 98.20 12.08
N TYR A 681 24.87 98.78 10.92
CA TYR A 681 25.48 100.07 10.74
C TYR A 681 24.53 101.00 10.01
N THR A 682 24.62 102.29 10.34
CA THR A 682 24.10 103.32 9.47
C THR A 682 24.92 103.39 8.19
N ILE A 683 24.42 104.09 7.16
CA ILE A 683 25.13 104.19 5.88
C ILE A 683 26.48 104.94 6.05
N ASP A 684 26.57 105.84 7.02
CA ASP A 684 27.76 106.60 7.38
C ASP A 684 28.72 105.84 8.32
N GLY A 685 28.45 104.58 8.63
CA GLY A 685 29.37 103.68 9.33
C GLY A 685 29.21 103.61 10.85
N LYS A 686 28.23 104.25 11.46
CA LYS A 686 27.96 104.18 12.90
C LYS A 686 27.28 102.89 13.26
N ILE A 687 27.80 102.18 14.28
CA ILE A 687 27.20 100.90 14.79
C ILE A 687 25.91 101.23 15.56
N LEU A 688 24.78 100.63 15.17
CA LEU A 688 23.48 100.77 15.85
C LEU A 688 23.20 99.55 16.72
N MET A 689 23.66 98.36 16.29
CA MET A 689 23.45 97.15 17.01
C MET A 689 24.67 96.24 16.86
N ASP A 690 25.00 95.54 17.94
CA ASP A 690 26.00 94.44 17.97
C ASP A 690 25.39 93.26 18.74
N SER A 691 25.39 92.11 18.14
CA SER A 691 24.74 90.92 18.69
C SER A 691 25.55 89.69 18.37
N ASN A 692 25.72 88.80 19.34
CA ASN A 692 26.31 87.51 19.18
C ASN A 692 25.19 86.46 18.99
N VAL A 693 25.37 85.49 18.06
CA VAL A 693 24.45 84.43 17.77
C VAL A 693 25.01 83.15 18.36
N ASN A 694 24.26 82.56 19.27
CA ASN A 694 24.65 81.29 19.94
C ASN A 694 23.83 80.08 19.48
N GLN A 695 23.24 80.16 18.28
CA GLN A 695 22.47 79.08 17.70
C GLN A 695 22.82 78.91 16.22
N ASP A 696 22.72 77.71 15.74
CA ASP A 696 22.82 77.37 14.31
C ASP A 696 21.44 77.51 13.63
N GLY A 697 21.45 77.87 12.37
CA GLY A 697 20.19 77.97 11.58
C GLY A 697 19.87 79.45 11.28
N THR A 698 18.71 79.91 11.71
CA THR A 698 18.24 81.29 11.47
C THR A 698 18.43 82.16 12.69
N ALA A 699 19.17 83.18 12.55
CA ALA A 699 19.27 84.19 13.60
C ALA A 699 18.16 85.23 13.43
N GLN A 700 17.45 85.58 14.51
CA GLN A 700 16.48 86.66 14.53
C GLN A 700 17.02 87.89 15.23
N ILE A 701 16.96 89.01 14.57
CA ILE A 701 17.38 90.26 15.11
C ILE A 701 16.17 91.23 15.18
N ASN A 702 15.94 91.76 16.36
CA ASN A 702 14.90 92.76 16.57
C ASN A 702 15.38 94.10 16.05
N VAL A 703 14.73 94.66 15.05
CA VAL A 703 15.01 95.97 14.45
C VAL A 703 13.92 96.98 14.78
N GLY A 704 12.98 96.62 15.69
CA GLY A 704 11.87 97.49 16.05
C GLY A 704 12.25 98.79 16.79
N GLN A 705 13.48 98.91 17.20
CA GLN A 705 13.99 100.16 17.80
C GLN A 705 14.83 101.00 16.84
N ILE A 706 15.09 100.54 15.61
CA ILE A 706 15.85 101.21 14.59
C ILE A 706 14.92 102.14 13.80
N ASN A 707 15.29 103.41 13.57
CA ASN A 707 14.47 104.29 12.76
C ASN A 707 14.31 103.86 11.34
N GLN A 708 13.21 104.28 10.65
CA GLN A 708 13.02 104.00 9.24
C GLN A 708 14.22 104.50 8.43
N GLY A 709 14.75 103.64 7.56
CA GLY A 709 15.93 104.01 6.76
C GLY A 709 16.64 102.81 6.14
N LEU A 710 17.74 103.12 5.44
CA LEU A 710 18.61 102.04 4.87
C LEU A 710 19.82 101.86 5.81
N TYR A 711 20.17 100.62 6.01
CA TYR A 711 21.23 100.23 6.93
C TYR A 711 22.09 99.12 6.27
N LYS A 712 23.25 98.89 6.80
CA LYS A 712 24.12 97.78 6.44
C LYS A 712 24.19 96.78 7.59
N ILE A 713 23.99 95.51 7.27
CA ILE A 713 24.25 94.46 8.21
C ILE A 713 25.54 93.78 7.85
N LEU A 714 26.37 93.49 8.83
CA LEU A 714 27.60 92.74 8.71
C LEU A 714 27.46 91.52 9.62
N VAL A 715 27.74 90.36 9.09
CA VAL A 715 27.76 89.10 9.81
C VAL A 715 29.18 88.53 9.69
N LYS A 716 29.87 88.34 10.82
CA LYS A 716 31.15 87.66 10.90
C LYS A 716 30.91 86.33 11.55
N THR A 717 31.04 85.21 10.80
CA THR A 717 30.86 83.88 11.29
C THR A 717 32.07 83.38 12.11
N ALA A 718 31.90 82.32 12.92
CA ALA A 718 32.94 81.75 13.75
C ALA A 718 34.16 81.19 12.95
N ASP A 719 33.96 80.81 11.75
CA ASP A 719 34.99 80.36 10.78
C ASP A 719 35.67 81.50 10.06
N GLY A 720 35.34 82.77 10.47
CA GLY A 720 36.01 83.94 10.00
C GLY A 720 35.48 84.57 8.72
N MET A 721 34.46 84.04 8.13
CA MET A 721 33.79 84.57 6.94
C MET A 721 33.06 85.88 7.31
N ILE A 722 33.12 86.85 6.44
CA ILE A 722 32.46 88.18 6.64
C ILE A 722 31.47 88.36 5.49
N TYR A 723 30.22 88.53 5.85
CA TYR A 723 29.14 88.79 4.92
C TYR A 723 28.59 90.18 5.20
N GLN A 724 28.25 90.95 4.14
CA GLN A 724 27.66 92.26 4.27
C GLN A 724 26.43 92.37 3.34
N LYS A 725 25.34 92.92 3.86
CA LYS A 725 24.10 93.09 3.07
C LYS A 725 23.38 94.40 3.48
N ASN A 726 22.76 95.08 2.52
CA ASN A 726 21.90 96.19 2.81
C ASN A 726 20.55 95.76 3.32
N ILE A 727 20.04 96.37 4.35
CA ILE A 727 18.71 96.12 4.88
C ILE A 727 17.89 97.42 4.88
N SER A 728 16.64 97.34 4.65
CA SER A 728 15.70 98.47 4.74
C SER A 728 14.74 98.22 5.90
N VAL A 729 14.64 99.22 6.79
CA VAL A 729 13.63 99.21 7.87
C VAL A 729 12.54 100.14 7.47
N TYR A 730 11.31 99.67 7.45
CA TYR A 730 10.10 100.37 7.08
C TYR A 730 9.04 100.25 8.18
N ARG A 731 8.36 101.41 8.55
CA ARG A 731 7.28 101.46 9.52
C ARG A 731 6.04 102.01 8.93
#